data_07170a807863785cb19e0c9800e99d4d
#
_entry.id   07170a807863785cb19e0c9800e99d4d
#
_cell.length_a   1.000
_cell.length_b   1.000
_cell.length_c   1.000
_cell.angle_alpha   90.00
_cell.angle_beta   90.00
_cell.angle_gamma   90.00
#
_symmetry.space_group_name_H-M   'P 1'
#
loop_
_entity.id
_entity.type
_entity.pdbx_description
1 polymer ?
#
loop_
_entity_poly.entity_id
_entity_poly.type
_entity_poly.pdbx_seq_one_letter_code
_entity_poly.pdbx_strand_id
1 'polypeptide(L)'
;MTEQEQPKNDFMHKLALQIVERRNLVFLIVILGTIFTIFSRSWVKVESDLTTYLPKTSETRMGLDIMEKEFTTYGSADVMVANITPDEADQLNDELAGLRGIQMIEYDDTTAHYNNVSALYSITFDYPEDDDQCLETLESVKEYLKDSDIYVSTSLGNTQEETIEREVNVIMVYVAIIIVVVLIFTSQTYAEVPVLLLTFVVGMILNMGTNFLLGTISFVSNSVTNILQLALSLDYAIIFCNHFKEEHETLPLKEAVIESLAKSIPEISSSSLTTIGGLVAMLFMQFKIGPDMAICLIKAILFSMLSVFVVMPGLLMLFGPYMSKTKHRNFVPKISFVGRYAYKTRKIVPIVFAVVLVFAYHFQTQCPYAYGYGPIKTPVLNETQIADNMIDENFTKSNLVALVVPKNDDYRVEAAMIKELESHDEVDHTRGLSNIEAMDGYMLEDRLTSRQFSEMAGLDYELAQVVYTGYALENDEYGQVIGNFSNYSVPLIDMFLYVCDEVDSGIVSLDQDQIDDLHDAQTQMLSAKAQLQGADYNRILVYLNPSLQSGDEMYEFTDQMRTIARKYYPDGDIYLAGDATNEYDFQKSFAIDNIVVSVVSVLIVLIVLLFTFQSVAMPILLILVIEGAIWVNFSVPAFIHTPLYFMGYLIVSSIQMGANIDYAIVIATRYNELRDKMDHKTAMIETLNFAFPTILTSGTIMTVAGTLIGQMTSDACIVGIGQCLGRGTIISIFLVLFVLPQILLVGGKLVDKTSFSMHHVVLHTNTASGRVRVNGMVQGEVNGSVAGTMNAVVDGNVHLTVLSGKISQEVQDENDSHADE
;
A
#
# COMPACT_ATOMS: atom_id res chain seq x y z
N MET A 1 48.13 -33.40 -7.87
CA MET A 1 48.35 -33.32 -6.41
C MET A 1 47.58 -32.09 -5.97
N THR A 2 46.47 -32.32 -5.33
CA THR A 2 45.46 -31.37 -4.92
C THR A 2 46.02 -30.40 -3.88
N GLU A 3 46.03 -29.11 -4.20
CA GLU A 3 46.21 -28.05 -3.22
C GLU A 3 44.99 -28.05 -2.29
N GLN A 4 45.19 -28.52 -1.07
CA GLN A 4 44.25 -28.28 0.03
C GLN A 4 44.30 -26.77 0.37
N GLU A 5 43.30 -26.04 -0.08
CA GLU A 5 43.03 -24.71 0.48
C GLU A 5 42.74 -24.85 1.97
N GLN A 6 43.60 -24.24 2.80
CA GLN A 6 43.36 -24.16 4.24
C GLN A 6 42.04 -23.40 4.48
N PRO A 7 41.21 -23.79 5.46
CA PRO A 7 39.94 -23.12 5.74
C PRO A 7 40.18 -21.66 6.08
N LYS A 8 39.63 -20.80 5.27
CA LYS A 8 39.56 -19.36 5.55
C LYS A 8 38.85 -19.17 6.88
N ASN A 9 39.54 -18.59 7.83
CA ASN A 9 39.05 -18.25 9.18
C ASN A 9 38.16 -17.01 9.09
N ASP A 10 37.19 -17.06 8.18
CA ASP A 10 36.29 -15.96 7.86
C ASP A 10 35.06 -15.99 8.80
N PHE A 11 34.59 -14.83 9.21
CA PHE A 11 33.42 -14.69 10.08
C PHE A 11 32.20 -15.43 9.50
N MET A 12 31.95 -15.30 8.17
CA MET A 12 30.82 -15.92 7.50
C MET A 12 30.87 -17.45 7.55
N HIS A 13 32.06 -18.04 7.37
CA HIS A 13 32.23 -19.51 7.50
C HIS A 13 31.97 -19.99 8.93
N LYS A 14 32.42 -19.24 9.96
CA LYS A 14 32.13 -19.57 11.36
C LYS A 14 30.65 -19.49 11.68
N LEU A 15 29.96 -18.46 11.17
CA LEU A 15 28.51 -18.30 11.31
C LEU A 15 27.77 -19.45 10.65
N ALA A 16 28.11 -19.79 9.40
CA ALA A 16 27.52 -20.90 8.67
C ALA A 16 27.71 -22.24 9.38
N LEU A 17 28.92 -22.51 9.89
CA LEU A 17 29.22 -23.69 10.67
C LEU A 17 28.34 -23.80 11.92
N GLN A 18 28.18 -22.70 12.66
CA GLN A 18 27.40 -22.64 13.89
C GLN A 18 25.90 -22.90 13.62
N ILE A 19 25.34 -22.37 12.53
CA ILE A 19 23.96 -22.60 12.10
C ILE A 19 23.75 -24.08 11.76
N VAL A 20 24.63 -24.67 10.92
CA VAL A 20 24.50 -26.04 10.45
C VAL A 20 24.71 -27.05 11.59
N GLU A 21 25.62 -26.80 12.51
CA GLU A 21 25.85 -27.69 13.66
C GLU A 21 24.71 -27.67 14.67
N ARG A 22 24.07 -26.50 14.88
CA ARG A 22 22.95 -26.34 15.81
C ARG A 22 21.58 -26.50 15.14
N ARG A 23 21.51 -27.03 13.92
CA ARG A 23 20.26 -27.12 13.12
C ARG A 23 19.05 -27.71 13.87
N ASN A 24 19.26 -28.71 14.75
CA ASN A 24 18.16 -29.32 15.51
C ASN A 24 17.56 -28.36 16.53
N LEU A 25 18.39 -27.55 17.20
CA LEU A 25 17.93 -26.48 18.11
C LEU A 25 17.21 -25.40 17.32
N VAL A 26 17.76 -25.03 16.17
CA VAL A 26 17.16 -24.06 15.25
C VAL A 26 15.79 -24.53 14.78
N PHE A 27 15.64 -25.79 14.34
CA PHE A 27 14.35 -26.33 13.97
C PHE A 27 13.34 -26.32 15.13
N LEU A 28 13.77 -26.66 16.35
CA LEU A 28 12.90 -26.59 17.52
C LEU A 28 12.38 -25.17 17.75
N ILE A 29 13.26 -24.17 17.72
CA ILE A 29 12.89 -22.76 17.92
C ILE A 29 11.94 -22.30 16.82
N VAL A 30 12.24 -22.63 15.57
CA VAL A 30 11.41 -22.24 14.41
C VAL A 30 10.04 -22.92 14.48
N ILE A 31 9.97 -24.21 14.81
CA ILE A 31 8.69 -24.91 14.94
C ILE A 31 7.84 -24.29 16.06
N LEU A 32 8.43 -24.00 17.22
CA LEU A 32 7.72 -23.34 18.32
C LEU A 32 7.27 -21.93 17.92
N GLY A 33 8.14 -21.17 17.24
CA GLY A 33 7.81 -19.87 16.69
C GLY A 33 6.68 -19.93 15.65
N THR A 34 6.72 -20.88 14.74
CA THR A 34 5.68 -21.08 13.72
C THR A 34 4.33 -21.45 14.35
N ILE A 35 4.33 -22.34 15.37
CA ILE A 35 3.11 -22.66 16.11
C ILE A 35 2.54 -21.41 16.78
N PHE A 36 3.37 -20.63 17.46
CA PHE A 36 2.94 -19.38 18.09
C PHE A 36 2.35 -18.40 17.06
N THR A 37 3.02 -18.23 15.92
CA THR A 37 2.61 -17.27 14.88
C THR A 37 1.34 -17.70 14.13
N ILE A 38 1.01 -18.98 14.08
CA ILE A 38 -0.29 -19.45 13.57
C ILE A 38 -1.44 -18.94 14.46
N PHE A 39 -1.26 -18.96 15.79
CA PHE A 39 -2.28 -18.46 16.72
C PHE A 39 -2.32 -16.92 16.77
N SER A 40 -1.17 -16.25 16.75
CA SER A 40 -1.12 -14.80 16.86
C SER A 40 -1.53 -14.05 15.58
N ARG A 41 -1.72 -14.76 14.46
CA ARG A 41 -2.17 -14.17 13.18
C ARG A 41 -3.51 -13.44 13.33
N SER A 42 -4.43 -13.93 14.15
CA SER A 42 -5.75 -13.33 14.36
C SER A 42 -5.76 -12.16 15.36
N TRP A 43 -4.60 -11.79 15.92
CA TRP A 43 -4.52 -10.72 16.92
C TRP A 43 -4.31 -9.33 16.30
N VAL A 44 -3.99 -9.26 15.01
CA VAL A 44 -3.84 -7.99 14.29
C VAL A 44 -5.22 -7.45 13.94
N LYS A 45 -5.42 -6.14 14.13
CA LYS A 45 -6.58 -5.44 13.60
C LYS A 45 -6.30 -5.01 12.17
N VAL A 46 -7.21 -5.32 11.27
CA VAL A 46 -7.15 -4.85 9.88
C VAL A 46 -8.10 -3.66 9.74
N GLU A 47 -7.64 -2.59 9.09
CA GLU A 47 -8.40 -1.37 8.86
C GLU A 47 -8.80 -1.32 7.38
N SER A 48 -10.10 -1.22 7.13
CA SER A 48 -10.67 -1.17 5.79
C SER A 48 -10.87 0.24 5.26
N ASP A 49 -11.03 1.24 6.14
CA ASP A 49 -11.19 2.62 5.73
C ASP A 49 -9.86 3.29 5.36
N LEU A 50 -9.73 3.65 4.07
CA LEU A 50 -8.53 4.33 3.54
C LEU A 50 -8.40 5.77 4.05
N THR A 51 -9.48 6.41 4.46
CA THR A 51 -9.46 7.79 4.96
C THR A 51 -8.69 7.90 6.29
N THR A 52 -8.65 6.82 7.08
CA THR A 52 -7.85 6.71 8.32
C THR A 52 -6.35 6.91 8.07
N TYR A 53 -5.90 6.63 6.84
CA TYR A 53 -4.50 6.78 6.41
C TYR A 53 -4.16 8.15 5.81
N LEU A 54 -5.14 9.05 5.68
CA LEU A 54 -4.88 10.44 5.31
C LEU A 54 -3.93 11.11 6.32
N PRO A 55 -3.15 12.11 5.88
CA PRO A 55 -2.37 12.93 6.82
C PRO A 55 -3.28 13.54 7.90
N LYS A 56 -2.88 13.47 9.17
CA LYS A 56 -3.65 14.07 10.27
C LYS A 56 -3.84 15.58 10.14
N THR A 57 -3.10 16.20 9.25
CA THR A 57 -3.18 17.64 8.94
C THR A 57 -4.06 17.91 7.72
N SER A 58 -4.62 16.90 7.08
CA SER A 58 -5.57 17.12 5.99
C SER A 58 -6.91 17.59 6.55
N GLU A 59 -7.58 18.46 5.81
CA GLU A 59 -8.84 19.06 6.23
C GLU A 59 -9.93 17.99 6.37
N THR A 60 -9.99 17.07 5.42
CA THR A 60 -10.94 15.96 5.44
C THR A 60 -10.75 15.09 6.68
N ARG A 61 -9.50 14.72 7.04
CA ARG A 61 -9.27 13.89 8.24
C ARG A 61 -9.65 14.62 9.51
N MET A 62 -9.32 15.92 9.61
CA MET A 62 -9.73 16.72 10.77
C MET A 62 -11.27 16.83 10.85
N GLY A 63 -11.93 17.01 9.72
CA GLY A 63 -13.40 17.03 9.66
C GLY A 63 -14.02 15.71 10.10
N LEU A 64 -13.49 14.58 9.60
CA LEU A 64 -13.94 13.23 9.98
C LEU A 64 -13.71 12.97 11.49
N ASP A 65 -12.54 13.35 12.04
CA ASP A 65 -12.25 13.20 13.48
C ASP A 65 -13.21 14.00 14.36
N ILE A 66 -13.65 15.19 13.90
CA ILE A 66 -14.69 16.00 14.58
C ILE A 66 -16.04 15.33 14.43
N MET A 67 -16.37 14.84 13.23
CA MET A 67 -17.65 14.18 12.99
C MET A 67 -17.83 12.94 13.86
N GLU A 68 -16.80 12.09 13.95
CA GLU A 68 -16.81 10.91 14.83
C GLU A 68 -16.98 11.26 16.32
N LYS A 69 -16.47 12.41 16.73
CA LYS A 69 -16.47 12.81 18.15
C LYS A 69 -17.75 13.54 18.58
N GLU A 70 -18.31 14.38 17.72
CA GLU A 70 -19.36 15.34 18.09
C GLU A 70 -20.74 14.98 17.57
N PHE A 71 -20.83 14.18 16.51
CA PHE A 71 -22.11 13.85 15.89
C PHE A 71 -22.36 12.34 15.95
N THR A 72 -23.62 11.98 16.12
CA THR A 72 -24.03 10.59 15.94
C THR A 72 -24.29 10.33 14.47
N THR A 73 -23.56 9.39 13.88
CA THR A 73 -23.83 8.88 12.54
C THR A 73 -24.57 7.57 12.70
N TYR A 74 -25.83 7.54 12.29
CA TYR A 74 -26.66 6.33 12.31
C TYR A 74 -26.28 5.43 11.14
N GLY A 75 -26.41 4.12 11.34
CA GLY A 75 -26.20 3.17 10.25
C GLY A 75 -27.26 3.38 9.16
N SER A 76 -26.87 3.22 7.90
CA SER A 76 -27.79 3.36 6.76
C SER A 76 -27.53 2.30 5.69
N ALA A 77 -28.56 2.03 4.88
CA ALA A 77 -28.45 1.15 3.73
C ALA A 77 -29.42 1.60 2.63
N ASP A 78 -28.91 1.64 1.40
CA ASP A 78 -29.75 1.79 0.21
C ASP A 78 -30.15 0.42 -0.30
N VAL A 79 -31.44 0.13 -0.28
CA VAL A 79 -32.02 -1.14 -0.70
C VAL A 79 -32.88 -0.94 -1.94
N MET A 80 -32.38 -1.38 -3.08
CA MET A 80 -33.14 -1.38 -4.33
C MET A 80 -33.86 -2.72 -4.48
N VAL A 81 -35.16 -2.67 -4.74
CA VAL A 81 -35.98 -3.84 -5.09
C VAL A 81 -36.39 -3.72 -6.56
N ALA A 82 -35.96 -4.66 -7.38
CA ALA A 82 -36.28 -4.68 -8.80
C ALA A 82 -37.54 -5.47 -9.10
N ASN A 83 -38.16 -5.18 -10.25
CA ASN A 83 -39.36 -5.85 -10.74
C ASN A 83 -40.58 -5.71 -9.79
N ILE A 84 -40.76 -4.54 -9.18
CA ILE A 84 -41.87 -4.20 -8.26
C ILE A 84 -42.77 -3.16 -8.90
N THR A 85 -44.08 -3.26 -8.67
CA THR A 85 -45.08 -2.22 -9.10
C THR A 85 -45.15 -1.08 -8.11
N PRO A 86 -45.64 0.14 -8.50
CA PRO A 86 -45.75 1.26 -7.53
C PRO A 86 -46.55 0.93 -6.29
N ASP A 87 -47.73 0.31 -6.48
CA ASP A 87 -48.61 -0.05 -5.36
C ASP A 87 -47.94 -1.06 -4.40
N GLU A 88 -47.16 -2.02 -4.95
CA GLU A 88 -46.39 -2.98 -4.13
C GLU A 88 -45.22 -2.29 -3.44
N ALA A 89 -44.62 -1.29 -4.09
CA ALA A 89 -43.51 -0.53 -3.51
C ALA A 89 -43.97 0.32 -2.31
N ASP A 90 -45.13 0.99 -2.45
CA ASP A 90 -45.73 1.75 -1.35
C ASP A 90 -46.07 0.83 -0.17
N GLN A 91 -46.71 -0.31 -0.43
CA GLN A 91 -47.03 -1.29 0.61
C GLN A 91 -45.77 -1.81 1.29
N LEU A 92 -44.70 -2.09 0.50
CA LEU A 92 -43.42 -2.58 1.05
C LEU A 92 -42.73 -1.53 1.92
N ASN A 93 -42.86 -0.24 1.60
CA ASN A 93 -42.37 0.85 2.44
C ASN A 93 -43.03 0.82 3.82
N ASP A 94 -44.35 0.68 3.87
CA ASP A 94 -45.11 0.61 5.15
C ASP A 94 -44.71 -0.63 5.97
N GLU A 95 -44.52 -1.78 5.25
CA GLU A 95 -44.10 -3.04 5.90
C GLU A 95 -42.68 -2.98 6.45
N LEU A 96 -41.72 -2.38 5.70
CA LEU A 96 -40.35 -2.20 6.14
C LEU A 96 -40.26 -1.22 7.31
N ALA A 97 -41.02 -0.11 7.28
CA ALA A 97 -41.07 0.87 8.38
C ALA A 97 -41.57 0.25 9.70
N GLY A 98 -42.36 -0.82 9.61
CA GLY A 98 -42.80 -1.58 10.78
C GLY A 98 -41.77 -2.53 11.39
N LEU A 99 -40.61 -2.71 10.77
CA LEU A 99 -39.56 -3.59 11.30
C LEU A 99 -38.82 -2.90 12.46
N ARG A 100 -38.51 -3.69 13.48
CA ARG A 100 -37.79 -3.18 14.63
C ARG A 100 -36.34 -2.77 14.29
N GLY A 101 -35.92 -1.59 14.72
CA GLY A 101 -34.58 -1.08 14.53
C GLY A 101 -34.42 -0.21 13.29
N ILE A 102 -35.52 0.06 12.57
CA ILE A 102 -35.58 1.04 11.49
C ILE A 102 -36.10 2.36 12.05
N GLN A 103 -35.30 3.41 11.92
CA GLN A 103 -35.66 4.76 12.37
C GLN A 103 -36.49 5.50 11.30
N MET A 104 -36.01 5.45 10.05
CA MET A 104 -36.63 6.16 8.94
C MET A 104 -36.35 5.45 7.62
N ILE A 105 -37.28 5.55 6.69
CA ILE A 105 -37.11 5.16 5.31
C ILE A 105 -37.40 6.37 4.42
N GLU A 106 -36.44 6.80 3.63
CA GLU A 106 -36.66 7.78 2.58
C GLU A 106 -37.14 7.03 1.33
N TYR A 107 -38.40 7.21 0.98
CA TYR A 107 -39.04 6.65 -0.20
C TYR A 107 -40.20 7.55 -0.60
N ASP A 108 -40.31 7.86 -1.89
CA ASP A 108 -41.45 8.55 -2.49
C ASP A 108 -41.70 8.03 -3.92
N ASP A 109 -42.77 8.48 -4.54
CA ASP A 109 -43.16 8.09 -5.90
C ASP A 109 -42.44 8.88 -7.01
N THR A 110 -41.41 9.66 -6.65
CA THR A 110 -40.59 10.41 -7.60
C THR A 110 -39.55 9.49 -8.32
N THR A 111 -38.99 10.00 -9.41
CA THR A 111 -37.93 9.27 -10.12
C THR A 111 -36.65 9.08 -9.31
N ALA A 112 -36.53 9.71 -8.16
CA ALA A 112 -35.42 9.51 -7.25
C ALA A 112 -35.52 8.17 -6.52
N HIS A 113 -36.77 7.71 -6.20
CA HIS A 113 -36.98 6.49 -5.44
C HIS A 113 -37.78 5.42 -6.19
N TYR A 114 -38.49 5.77 -7.29
CA TYR A 114 -39.16 4.79 -8.15
C TYR A 114 -38.89 5.05 -9.61
N ASN A 115 -38.15 4.15 -10.26
CA ASN A 115 -37.79 4.25 -11.68
C ASN A 115 -37.60 2.86 -12.30
N ASN A 116 -37.91 2.72 -13.60
CA ASN A 116 -37.70 1.48 -14.37
C ASN A 116 -38.23 0.19 -13.69
N VAL A 117 -39.43 0.25 -13.07
CA VAL A 117 -40.03 -0.89 -12.33
C VAL A 117 -39.16 -1.34 -11.17
N SER A 118 -38.44 -0.43 -10.56
CA SER A 118 -37.60 -0.66 -9.39
C SER A 118 -37.87 0.43 -8.34
N ALA A 119 -37.82 0.07 -7.08
CA ALA A 119 -37.95 0.97 -5.95
C ALA A 119 -36.64 1.03 -5.16
N LEU A 120 -36.25 2.21 -4.73
CA LEU A 120 -35.07 2.46 -3.90
C LEU A 120 -35.52 2.96 -2.52
N TYR A 121 -35.18 2.22 -1.48
CA TYR A 121 -35.45 2.56 -0.09
C TYR A 121 -34.12 2.95 0.57
N SER A 122 -33.99 4.22 0.97
CA SER A 122 -32.85 4.67 1.77
C SER A 122 -33.22 4.54 3.25
N ILE A 123 -32.72 3.48 3.86
CA ILE A 123 -33.06 3.07 5.23
C ILE A 123 -32.03 3.63 6.20
N THR A 124 -32.49 4.35 7.25
CA THR A 124 -31.68 4.73 8.41
C THR A 124 -32.09 3.88 9.61
N PHE A 125 -31.09 3.31 10.29
CA PHE A 125 -31.31 2.46 11.45
C PHE A 125 -31.36 3.27 12.76
N ASP A 126 -31.96 2.71 13.82
CA ASP A 126 -32.05 3.32 15.15
C ASP A 126 -30.72 3.34 15.93
N TYR A 127 -29.68 2.77 15.37
CA TYR A 127 -28.42 2.54 16.06
C TYR A 127 -27.25 3.26 15.36
N PRO A 128 -26.21 3.67 16.11
CA PRO A 128 -24.98 4.18 15.50
C PRO A 128 -24.36 3.18 14.51
N GLU A 129 -23.67 3.68 13.52
CA GLU A 129 -23.10 2.87 12.42
C GLU A 129 -22.14 1.75 12.90
N ASP A 130 -21.47 1.96 14.02
CA ASP A 130 -20.54 1.02 14.64
C ASP A 130 -21.19 -0.01 15.58
N ASP A 131 -22.52 0.06 15.80
CA ASP A 131 -23.26 -0.88 16.64
C ASP A 131 -23.62 -2.16 15.86
N ASP A 132 -23.34 -3.31 16.43
CA ASP A 132 -23.67 -4.63 15.87
C ASP A 132 -25.17 -4.79 15.57
N GLN A 133 -26.05 -4.04 16.26
CA GLN A 133 -27.48 -4.06 16.04
C GLN A 133 -27.89 -3.53 14.67
N CYS A 134 -27.08 -2.64 14.05
CA CYS A 134 -27.31 -2.23 12.67
C CYS A 134 -27.24 -3.42 11.71
N LEU A 135 -26.22 -4.27 11.88
CA LEU A 135 -26.05 -5.47 11.05
C LEU A 135 -27.16 -6.48 11.27
N GLU A 136 -27.59 -6.69 12.53
CA GLU A 136 -28.70 -7.58 12.84
C GLU A 136 -30.01 -7.08 12.21
N THR A 137 -30.22 -5.76 12.19
CA THR A 137 -31.40 -5.15 11.56
C THR A 137 -31.32 -5.28 10.04
N LEU A 138 -30.17 -4.99 9.44
CA LEU A 138 -29.96 -5.15 8.00
C LEU A 138 -30.19 -6.60 7.54
N GLU A 139 -29.70 -7.59 8.29
CA GLU A 139 -29.96 -9.00 7.99
C GLU A 139 -31.44 -9.36 8.13
N SER A 140 -32.16 -8.72 9.07
CA SER A 140 -33.60 -8.86 9.19
C SER A 140 -34.34 -8.31 7.96
N VAL A 141 -33.90 -7.17 7.43
CA VAL A 141 -34.42 -6.59 6.17
C VAL A 141 -34.16 -7.53 4.99
N LYS A 142 -32.94 -8.06 4.87
CA LYS A 142 -32.58 -9.01 3.80
C LYS A 142 -33.38 -10.31 3.89
N GLU A 143 -33.58 -10.85 5.09
CA GLU A 143 -34.39 -12.06 5.30
C GLU A 143 -35.87 -11.81 4.97
N TYR A 144 -36.39 -10.60 5.28
CA TYR A 144 -37.76 -10.21 4.91
C TYR A 144 -37.90 -10.16 3.38
N LEU A 145 -36.89 -9.66 2.67
CA LEU A 145 -36.88 -9.47 1.22
C LEU A 145 -36.31 -10.67 0.43
N LYS A 146 -36.06 -11.81 1.08
CA LYS A 146 -35.34 -12.96 0.46
C LYS A 146 -35.98 -13.52 -0.81
N ASP A 147 -37.27 -13.35 -1.00
CA ASP A 147 -38.02 -13.82 -2.17
C ASP A 147 -38.10 -12.74 -3.29
N SER A 148 -37.53 -11.56 -3.05
CA SER A 148 -37.46 -10.43 -3.99
C SER A 148 -36.07 -10.32 -4.63
N ASP A 149 -35.98 -9.64 -5.77
CA ASP A 149 -34.74 -9.34 -6.46
C ASP A 149 -34.15 -8.04 -5.87
N ILE A 150 -33.24 -8.19 -4.90
CA ILE A 150 -32.74 -7.07 -4.09
C ILE A 150 -31.26 -6.78 -4.37
N TYR A 151 -30.92 -5.49 -4.29
CA TYR A 151 -29.58 -4.97 -4.37
C TYR A 151 -29.35 -4.02 -3.21
N VAL A 152 -28.36 -4.33 -2.37
CA VAL A 152 -28.11 -3.60 -1.11
C VAL A 152 -26.75 -2.93 -1.13
N SER A 153 -26.74 -1.62 -1.06
CA SER A 153 -25.54 -0.78 -0.92
C SER A 153 -25.48 -0.24 0.52
N THR A 154 -24.40 -0.50 1.23
CA THR A 154 -24.21 -0.04 2.61
C THR A 154 -22.74 -0.02 3.01
N SER A 155 -22.38 0.91 3.92
CA SER A 155 -21.10 0.92 4.62
C SER A 155 -21.03 -0.03 5.82
N LEU A 156 -22.18 -0.57 6.24
CA LEU A 156 -22.27 -1.40 7.45
C LEU A 156 -21.52 -2.72 7.30
N GLY A 157 -20.77 -3.05 8.33
CA GLY A 157 -20.02 -4.29 8.45
C GLY A 157 -18.75 -4.33 7.59
N ASN A 158 -17.88 -5.27 7.92
CA ASN A 158 -16.61 -5.48 7.18
C ASN A 158 -16.77 -6.38 5.94
N THR A 159 -17.90 -6.27 5.22
CA THR A 159 -18.21 -7.13 4.07
C THR A 159 -17.16 -7.03 2.96
N GLN A 160 -16.58 -5.84 2.77
CA GLN A 160 -15.50 -5.62 1.82
C GLN A 160 -14.21 -6.33 2.24
N GLU A 161 -13.83 -6.24 3.52
CA GLU A 161 -12.64 -6.92 4.06
C GLU A 161 -12.76 -8.43 3.93
N GLU A 162 -13.89 -9.02 4.34
CA GLU A 162 -14.14 -10.46 4.24
C GLU A 162 -14.12 -10.95 2.80
N THR A 163 -14.69 -10.19 1.88
CA THR A 163 -14.69 -10.50 0.45
C THR A 163 -13.29 -10.47 -0.12
N ILE A 164 -12.50 -9.43 0.18
CA ILE A 164 -11.12 -9.32 -0.26
C ILE A 164 -10.27 -10.43 0.35
N GLU A 165 -10.44 -10.76 1.64
CA GLU A 165 -9.71 -11.87 2.27
C GLU A 165 -10.03 -13.21 1.58
N ARG A 166 -11.27 -13.46 1.23
CA ARG A 166 -11.70 -14.66 0.49
C ARG A 166 -11.07 -14.71 -0.90
N GLU A 167 -11.09 -13.61 -1.65
CA GLU A 167 -10.47 -13.48 -2.97
C GLU A 167 -8.96 -13.73 -2.89
N VAL A 168 -8.28 -13.08 -1.95
CA VAL A 168 -6.83 -13.22 -1.71
C VAL A 168 -6.46 -14.67 -1.37
N ASN A 169 -7.25 -15.34 -0.52
CA ASN A 169 -7.02 -16.74 -0.20
C ASN A 169 -7.13 -17.64 -1.45
N VAL A 170 -8.09 -17.40 -2.33
CA VAL A 170 -8.22 -18.11 -3.61
C VAL A 170 -7.01 -17.83 -4.51
N ILE A 171 -6.61 -16.56 -4.67
CA ILE A 171 -5.43 -16.16 -5.44
C ILE A 171 -4.18 -16.85 -4.90
N MET A 172 -3.98 -16.90 -3.58
CA MET A 172 -2.84 -17.57 -2.94
C MET A 172 -2.74 -19.05 -3.32
N VAL A 173 -3.86 -19.75 -3.41
CA VAL A 173 -3.89 -21.16 -3.85
C VAL A 173 -3.43 -21.29 -5.32
N TYR A 174 -3.96 -20.45 -6.22
CA TYR A 174 -3.53 -20.46 -7.62
C TYR A 174 -2.06 -20.10 -7.79
N VAL A 175 -1.59 -19.07 -7.10
CA VAL A 175 -0.18 -18.66 -7.12
C VAL A 175 0.72 -19.79 -6.58
N ALA A 176 0.34 -20.45 -5.50
CA ALA A 176 1.08 -21.58 -4.95
C ALA A 176 1.19 -22.76 -5.95
N ILE A 177 0.09 -23.10 -6.63
CA ILE A 177 0.09 -24.14 -7.68
C ILE A 177 1.05 -23.76 -8.81
N ILE A 178 0.99 -22.51 -9.28
CA ILE A 178 1.83 -22.05 -10.38
C ILE A 178 3.30 -22.01 -9.97
N ILE A 179 3.61 -21.61 -8.75
CA ILE A 179 4.98 -21.67 -8.22
C ILE A 179 5.52 -23.11 -8.26
N VAL A 180 4.74 -24.08 -7.80
CA VAL A 180 5.13 -25.50 -7.88
C VAL A 180 5.42 -25.91 -9.32
N VAL A 181 4.55 -25.54 -10.25
CA VAL A 181 4.74 -25.83 -11.68
C VAL A 181 6.01 -25.17 -12.21
N VAL A 182 6.19 -23.87 -11.97
CA VAL A 182 7.40 -23.12 -12.42
C VAL A 182 8.66 -23.74 -11.82
N LEU A 183 8.67 -24.07 -10.53
CA LEU A 183 9.83 -24.67 -9.87
C LEU A 183 10.14 -26.06 -10.43
N ILE A 184 9.15 -26.88 -10.75
CA ILE A 184 9.35 -28.20 -11.39
C ILE A 184 10.04 -28.04 -12.77
N PHE A 185 9.66 -27.01 -13.54
CA PHE A 185 10.26 -26.76 -14.85
C PHE A 185 11.65 -26.10 -14.79
N THR A 186 11.89 -25.27 -13.79
CA THR A 186 13.13 -24.49 -13.72
C THR A 186 14.18 -25.09 -12.81
N SER A 187 13.80 -25.93 -11.81
CA SER A 187 14.76 -26.68 -10.98
C SER A 187 15.49 -27.77 -11.79
N GLN A 188 16.58 -28.26 -11.24
CA GLN A 188 17.35 -29.38 -11.82
C GLN A 188 17.06 -30.69 -11.12
N THR A 189 16.41 -30.64 -9.97
CA THR A 189 16.07 -31.83 -9.16
C THR A 189 14.69 -31.68 -8.51
N TYR A 190 13.85 -32.69 -8.53
CA TYR A 190 12.54 -32.62 -7.89
C TYR A 190 12.61 -32.45 -6.37
N ALA A 191 13.69 -32.91 -5.72
CA ALA A 191 13.86 -32.75 -4.27
C ALA A 191 14.18 -31.29 -3.84
N GLU A 192 14.53 -30.45 -4.78
CA GLU A 192 14.74 -28.99 -4.57
C GLU A 192 13.42 -28.27 -4.26
N VAL A 193 12.34 -28.66 -4.95
CA VAL A 193 11.04 -28.01 -4.85
C VAL A 193 10.48 -27.99 -3.41
N PRO A 194 10.40 -29.11 -2.66
CA PRO A 194 9.95 -29.07 -1.28
C PRO A 194 10.87 -28.29 -0.35
N VAL A 195 12.19 -28.24 -0.60
CA VAL A 195 13.10 -27.41 0.20
C VAL A 195 12.75 -25.92 0.05
N LEU A 196 12.58 -25.46 -1.19
CA LEU A 196 12.22 -24.08 -1.49
C LEU A 196 10.85 -23.73 -0.89
N LEU A 197 9.84 -24.57 -1.10
CA LEU A 197 8.47 -24.33 -0.61
C LEU A 197 8.40 -24.30 0.92
N LEU A 198 9.03 -25.26 1.61
CA LEU A 198 9.01 -25.28 3.08
C LEU A 198 9.74 -24.10 3.69
N THR A 199 10.88 -23.70 3.12
CA THR A 199 11.61 -22.49 3.54
C THR A 199 10.74 -21.27 3.44
N PHE A 200 10.04 -21.13 2.32
CA PHE A 200 9.14 -20.03 2.04
C PHE A 200 7.93 -20.01 3.00
N VAL A 201 7.21 -21.14 3.14
CA VAL A 201 6.01 -21.23 3.98
C VAL A 201 6.32 -20.85 5.44
N VAL A 202 7.47 -21.28 5.96
CA VAL A 202 7.91 -20.90 7.30
C VAL A 202 8.12 -19.38 7.39
N GLY A 203 8.82 -18.77 6.43
CA GLY A 203 9.03 -17.32 6.39
C GLY A 203 7.72 -16.52 6.34
N MET A 204 6.76 -17.00 5.54
CA MET A 204 5.43 -16.38 5.40
C MET A 204 4.62 -16.46 6.71
N ILE A 205 4.54 -17.63 7.34
CA ILE A 205 3.79 -17.80 8.60
C ILE A 205 4.40 -16.94 9.71
N LEU A 206 5.73 -16.88 9.81
CA LEU A 206 6.40 -16.02 10.79
C LEU A 206 6.11 -14.53 10.53
N ASN A 207 6.05 -14.11 9.27
CA ASN A 207 5.70 -12.73 8.92
C ASN A 207 4.25 -12.42 9.30
N MET A 208 3.29 -13.22 8.83
CA MET A 208 1.86 -12.99 9.10
C MET A 208 1.56 -13.00 10.61
N GLY A 209 2.10 -13.98 11.33
CA GLY A 209 1.84 -14.12 12.75
C GLY A 209 2.50 -13.08 13.64
N THR A 210 3.40 -12.27 13.12
CA THR A 210 4.01 -11.14 13.84
C THR A 210 3.40 -9.79 13.51
N ASN A 211 2.36 -9.73 12.66
CA ASN A 211 1.66 -8.49 12.32
C ASN A 211 1.02 -7.82 13.52
N PHE A 212 0.58 -8.59 14.53
CA PHE A 212 -0.01 -8.03 15.78
C PHE A 212 0.93 -7.04 16.50
N LEU A 213 2.25 -7.13 16.29
CA LEU A 213 3.22 -6.18 16.85
C LEU A 213 3.07 -4.78 16.28
N LEU A 214 2.40 -4.64 15.12
CA LEU A 214 2.13 -3.37 14.47
C LEU A 214 0.82 -2.73 14.95
N GLY A 215 0.00 -3.50 15.70
CA GLY A 215 -1.32 -3.08 16.18
C GLY A 215 -2.38 -3.16 15.09
N THR A 216 -2.49 -2.12 14.28
CA THR A 216 -3.42 -2.04 13.14
C THR A 216 -2.64 -1.98 11.84
N ILE A 217 -3.09 -2.68 10.80
CA ILE A 217 -2.55 -2.62 9.43
C ILE A 217 -3.69 -2.44 8.44
N SER A 218 -3.42 -1.82 7.28
CA SER A 218 -4.43 -1.69 6.24
C SER A 218 -4.76 -3.03 5.58
N PHE A 219 -5.99 -3.17 5.08
CA PHE A 219 -6.40 -4.35 4.30
C PHE A 219 -5.54 -4.51 3.03
N VAL A 220 -5.12 -3.39 2.41
CA VAL A 220 -4.21 -3.39 1.25
C VAL A 220 -2.86 -3.98 1.63
N SER A 221 -2.27 -3.53 2.77
CA SER A 221 -0.99 -4.05 3.27
C SER A 221 -1.09 -5.52 3.63
N ASN A 222 -2.17 -5.95 4.28
CA ASN A 222 -2.41 -7.35 4.65
C ASN A 222 -2.50 -8.25 3.41
N SER A 223 -3.26 -7.84 2.40
CA SER A 223 -3.52 -8.62 1.19
C SER A 223 -2.31 -8.69 0.26
N VAL A 224 -1.74 -7.54 -0.07
CA VAL A 224 -0.67 -7.41 -1.06
C VAL A 224 0.66 -7.96 -0.53
N THR A 225 0.98 -7.72 0.75
CA THR A 225 2.26 -8.18 1.34
C THR A 225 2.38 -9.69 1.29
N ASN A 226 1.31 -10.44 1.57
CA ASN A 226 1.35 -11.91 1.59
C ASN A 226 1.70 -12.49 0.21
N ILE A 227 1.11 -11.95 -0.85
CA ILE A 227 1.35 -12.40 -2.21
C ILE A 227 2.73 -11.95 -2.71
N LEU A 228 3.12 -10.71 -2.39
CA LEU A 228 4.44 -10.19 -2.76
C LEU A 228 5.57 -10.91 -2.03
N GLN A 229 5.40 -11.24 -0.76
CA GLN A 229 6.38 -12.04 -0.03
C GLN A 229 6.63 -13.38 -0.72
N LEU A 230 5.59 -14.01 -1.23
CA LEU A 230 5.66 -15.25 -1.97
C LEU A 230 6.55 -15.11 -3.21
N ALA A 231 6.40 -14.02 -3.94
CA ALA A 231 7.18 -13.77 -5.15
C ALA A 231 8.65 -13.37 -4.87
N LEU A 232 8.88 -12.53 -3.84
CA LEU A 232 10.21 -11.97 -3.54
C LEU A 232 11.12 -12.93 -2.76
N SER A 233 10.57 -13.80 -1.92
CA SER A 233 11.37 -14.65 -1.03
C SER A 233 12.04 -15.83 -1.75
N LEU A 234 11.49 -16.27 -2.88
CA LEU A 234 12.03 -17.40 -3.63
C LEU A 234 13.39 -17.11 -4.25
N ASP A 235 13.69 -15.87 -4.60
CA ASP A 235 14.95 -15.48 -5.19
C ASP A 235 16.14 -15.79 -4.27
N TYR A 236 16.00 -15.46 -2.99
CA TYR A 236 17.04 -15.72 -2.00
C TYR A 236 17.29 -17.22 -1.81
N ALA A 237 16.23 -18.02 -1.81
CA ALA A 237 16.31 -19.46 -1.68
C ALA A 237 16.94 -20.10 -2.93
N ILE A 238 16.63 -19.61 -4.13
CA ILE A 238 17.21 -20.09 -5.40
C ILE A 238 18.71 -19.79 -5.46
N ILE A 239 19.15 -18.60 -5.07
CA ILE A 239 20.58 -18.23 -5.01
C ILE A 239 21.33 -19.21 -4.11
N PHE A 240 20.84 -19.46 -2.90
CA PHE A 240 21.47 -20.40 -1.99
C PHE A 240 21.48 -21.84 -2.54
N CYS A 241 20.40 -22.27 -3.16
CA CYS A 241 20.31 -23.59 -3.76
C CYS A 241 21.27 -23.77 -4.93
N ASN A 242 21.52 -22.74 -5.73
CA ASN A 242 22.47 -22.76 -6.82
C ASN A 242 23.91 -22.88 -6.30
N HIS A 243 24.29 -22.11 -5.29
CA HIS A 243 25.59 -22.28 -4.62
C HIS A 243 25.75 -23.66 -4.01
N PHE A 244 24.70 -24.18 -3.37
CA PHE A 244 24.74 -25.53 -2.82
C PHE A 244 25.00 -26.61 -3.92
N LYS A 245 24.33 -26.51 -5.06
CA LYS A 245 24.54 -27.46 -6.17
C LYS A 245 25.98 -27.41 -6.71
N GLU A 246 26.54 -26.22 -6.85
CA GLU A 246 27.92 -26.02 -7.31
C GLU A 246 28.94 -26.62 -6.32
N GLU A 247 28.79 -26.36 -5.03
CA GLU A 247 29.69 -26.87 -3.99
C GLU A 247 29.53 -28.36 -3.77
N HIS A 248 28.30 -28.89 -3.87
CA HIS A 248 28.05 -30.33 -3.68
C HIS A 248 28.57 -31.22 -4.81
N GLU A 249 28.97 -30.69 -5.95
CA GLU A 249 29.68 -31.45 -6.98
C GLU A 249 31.09 -31.87 -6.54
N THR A 250 31.70 -31.13 -5.62
CA THR A 250 33.10 -31.32 -5.19
C THR A 250 33.24 -31.65 -3.71
N LEU A 251 32.33 -31.23 -2.86
CA LEU A 251 32.38 -31.36 -1.39
C LEU A 251 31.33 -32.35 -0.84
N PRO A 252 31.62 -33.00 0.31
CA PRO A 252 30.62 -33.74 1.06
C PRO A 252 29.43 -32.88 1.47
N LEU A 253 28.26 -33.48 1.64
CA LEU A 253 26.97 -32.76 1.91
C LEU A 253 27.07 -31.70 2.99
N LYS A 254 27.65 -31.99 4.17
CA LYS A 254 27.73 -31.02 5.28
C LYS A 254 28.63 -29.85 4.94
N GLU A 255 29.78 -30.12 4.35
CA GLU A 255 30.77 -29.10 3.95
C GLU A 255 30.24 -28.23 2.82
N ALA A 256 29.56 -28.86 1.84
CA ALA A 256 28.88 -28.17 0.75
C ALA A 256 27.81 -27.17 1.27
N VAL A 257 26.99 -27.56 2.26
CA VAL A 257 26.00 -26.68 2.88
C VAL A 257 26.66 -25.51 3.63
N ILE A 258 27.75 -25.76 4.37
CA ILE A 258 28.47 -24.70 5.11
C ILE A 258 29.09 -23.70 4.14
N GLU A 259 29.81 -24.20 3.11
CA GLU A 259 30.53 -23.33 2.15
C GLU A 259 29.53 -22.53 1.30
N SER A 260 28.46 -23.17 0.83
CA SER A 260 27.40 -22.47 0.07
C SER A 260 26.68 -21.43 0.91
N LEU A 261 26.39 -21.69 2.19
CA LEU A 261 25.80 -20.73 3.08
C LEU A 261 26.74 -19.53 3.31
N ALA A 262 28.03 -19.78 3.56
CA ALA A 262 29.03 -18.74 3.75
C ALA A 262 29.17 -17.82 2.52
N LYS A 263 29.03 -18.37 1.30
CA LYS A 263 29.04 -17.61 0.03
C LYS A 263 27.72 -16.87 -0.20
N SER A 264 26.59 -17.47 0.16
CA SER A 264 25.24 -16.92 -0.11
C SER A 264 24.87 -15.76 0.81
N ILE A 265 25.32 -15.76 2.09
CA ILE A 265 24.98 -14.71 3.05
C ILE A 265 25.31 -13.30 2.52
N PRO A 266 26.55 -12.99 2.04
CA PRO A 266 26.86 -11.66 1.53
C PRO A 266 26.05 -11.29 0.29
N GLU A 267 25.85 -12.24 -0.65
CA GLU A 267 25.14 -12.02 -1.90
C GLU A 267 23.64 -11.72 -1.65
N ILE A 268 22.97 -12.57 -0.88
CA ILE A 268 21.57 -12.40 -0.51
C ILE A 268 21.39 -11.13 0.33
N SER A 269 22.29 -10.84 1.28
CA SER A 269 22.20 -9.62 2.09
C SER A 269 22.34 -8.35 1.28
N SER A 270 23.22 -8.36 0.25
CA SER A 270 23.38 -7.21 -0.65
C SER A 270 22.13 -7.00 -1.51
N SER A 271 21.56 -8.06 -2.08
CA SER A 271 20.32 -8.01 -2.86
C SER A 271 19.13 -7.58 -2.00
N SER A 272 18.93 -8.20 -0.83
CA SER A 272 17.82 -7.81 0.08
C SER A 272 17.94 -6.36 0.56
N LEU A 273 19.17 -5.83 0.72
CA LEU A 273 19.38 -4.44 1.11
C LEU A 273 18.94 -3.45 0.01
N THR A 274 19.12 -3.79 -1.27
CA THR A 274 18.62 -2.98 -2.38
C THR A 274 17.09 -2.99 -2.42
N THR A 275 16.46 -4.14 -2.20
CA THR A 275 15.00 -4.27 -2.16
C THR A 275 14.41 -3.51 -0.97
N ILE A 276 14.99 -3.67 0.22
CA ILE A 276 14.62 -2.88 1.41
C ILE A 276 14.84 -1.40 1.15
N GLY A 277 15.94 -1.02 0.49
CA GLY A 277 16.24 0.37 0.15
C GLY A 277 15.17 1.04 -0.72
N GLY A 278 14.63 0.31 -1.71
CA GLY A 278 13.49 0.78 -2.52
C GLY A 278 12.23 0.99 -1.68
N LEU A 279 11.93 0.04 -0.77
CA LEU A 279 10.75 0.12 0.11
C LEU A 279 10.87 1.19 1.20
N VAL A 280 12.08 1.49 1.67
CA VAL A 280 12.30 2.55 2.67
C VAL A 280 11.84 3.92 2.16
N ALA A 281 11.85 4.16 0.86
CA ALA A 281 11.32 5.40 0.29
C ALA A 281 9.84 5.62 0.64
N MET A 282 9.05 4.56 0.73
CA MET A 282 7.63 4.65 1.09
C MET A 282 7.40 5.07 2.56
N LEU A 283 8.40 4.92 3.45
CA LEU A 283 8.29 5.40 4.83
C LEU A 283 8.20 6.93 4.93
N PHE A 284 8.63 7.65 3.90
CA PHE A 284 8.61 9.11 3.84
C PHE A 284 7.33 9.66 3.20
N MET A 285 6.39 8.82 2.79
CA MET A 285 5.11 9.26 2.25
C MET A 285 4.26 9.94 3.32
N GLN A 286 3.53 10.97 2.92
CA GLN A 286 2.54 11.65 3.76
C GLN A 286 1.31 10.77 3.94
N PHE A 287 0.89 10.10 2.88
CA PHE A 287 -0.20 9.13 2.92
C PHE A 287 0.25 7.87 3.66
N LYS A 288 -0.37 7.59 4.81
CA LYS A 288 0.12 6.61 5.80
C LYS A 288 0.06 5.14 5.36
N ILE A 289 -0.68 4.82 4.31
CA ILE A 289 -0.63 3.48 3.69
C ILE A 289 0.78 3.16 3.16
N GLY A 290 1.54 4.14 2.64
CA GLY A 290 2.91 3.93 2.21
C GLY A 290 3.81 3.38 3.31
N PRO A 291 3.97 4.08 4.44
CA PRO A 291 4.69 3.57 5.62
C PRO A 291 4.16 2.23 6.15
N ASP A 292 2.85 2.05 6.22
CA ASP A 292 2.22 0.80 6.69
C ASP A 292 2.65 -0.39 5.82
N MET A 293 2.48 -0.28 4.50
CA MET A 293 2.88 -1.32 3.55
C MET A 293 4.41 -1.52 3.54
N ALA A 294 5.19 -0.44 3.62
CA ALA A 294 6.65 -0.53 3.65
C ALA A 294 7.14 -1.36 4.84
N ILE A 295 6.61 -1.11 6.04
CA ILE A 295 6.97 -1.86 7.25
C ILE A 295 6.59 -3.34 7.10
N CYS A 296 5.38 -3.63 6.61
CA CYS A 296 4.91 -4.99 6.36
C CYS A 296 5.82 -5.73 5.36
N LEU A 297 6.19 -5.10 4.24
CA LEU A 297 7.05 -5.68 3.21
C LEU A 297 8.50 -5.82 3.66
N ILE A 298 9.08 -4.82 4.33
CA ILE A 298 10.43 -4.90 4.88
C ILE A 298 10.53 -6.06 5.88
N LYS A 299 9.54 -6.17 6.78
CA LYS A 299 9.44 -7.28 7.73
C LYS A 299 9.32 -8.62 6.99
N ALA A 300 8.54 -8.70 5.92
CA ALA A 300 8.39 -9.89 5.09
C ALA A 300 9.72 -10.34 4.47
N ILE A 301 10.51 -9.40 3.93
CA ILE A 301 11.84 -9.67 3.38
C ILE A 301 12.80 -10.16 4.47
N LEU A 302 12.81 -9.53 5.63
CA LEU A 302 13.67 -9.93 6.75
C LEU A 302 13.34 -11.35 7.25
N PHE A 303 12.06 -11.72 7.38
CA PHE A 303 11.66 -13.08 7.75
C PHE A 303 11.96 -14.10 6.65
N SER A 304 11.83 -13.72 5.38
CA SER A 304 12.20 -14.56 4.25
C SER A 304 13.70 -14.84 4.23
N MET A 305 14.53 -13.81 4.39
CA MET A 305 15.98 -13.92 4.49
C MET A 305 16.40 -14.76 5.70
N LEU A 306 15.79 -14.53 6.86
CA LEU A 306 16.03 -15.32 8.07
C LEU A 306 15.68 -16.79 7.85
N SER A 307 14.56 -17.09 7.21
CA SER A 307 14.15 -18.47 6.88
C SER A 307 15.16 -19.15 5.95
N VAL A 308 15.67 -18.44 4.94
CA VAL A 308 16.71 -18.96 4.02
C VAL A 308 18.02 -19.23 4.77
N PHE A 309 18.48 -18.36 5.65
CA PHE A 309 19.75 -18.56 6.36
C PHE A 309 19.66 -19.58 7.48
N VAL A 310 18.50 -19.75 8.11
CA VAL A 310 18.35 -20.50 9.37
C VAL A 310 17.64 -21.83 9.16
N VAL A 311 16.61 -21.87 8.30
CA VAL A 311 15.79 -23.09 8.08
C VAL A 311 16.33 -23.90 6.91
N MET A 312 16.62 -23.24 5.78
CA MET A 312 16.98 -23.93 4.55
C MET A 312 18.25 -24.80 4.66
N PRO A 313 19.33 -24.42 5.40
CA PRO A 313 20.49 -25.32 5.59
C PRO A 313 20.12 -26.67 6.20
N GLY A 314 19.22 -26.67 7.19
CA GLY A 314 18.70 -27.89 7.80
C GLY A 314 17.85 -28.72 6.84
N LEU A 315 17.04 -28.09 6.01
CA LEU A 315 16.27 -28.77 4.96
C LEU A 315 17.17 -29.34 3.87
N LEU A 316 18.22 -28.63 3.47
CA LEU A 316 19.22 -29.16 2.52
C LEU A 316 19.98 -30.36 3.09
N MET A 317 20.28 -30.36 4.39
CA MET A 317 20.85 -31.55 5.05
C MET A 317 19.87 -32.74 5.05
N LEU A 318 18.56 -32.51 5.14
CA LEU A 318 17.54 -33.55 5.13
C LEU A 318 17.24 -34.08 3.72
N PHE A 319 17.08 -33.18 2.74
CA PHE A 319 16.69 -33.52 1.37
C PHE A 319 17.89 -33.72 0.42
N GLY A 320 19.09 -33.26 0.77
CA GLY A 320 20.29 -33.32 -0.06
C GLY A 320 20.60 -34.72 -0.60
N PRO A 321 20.52 -35.83 0.21
CA PRO A 321 20.72 -37.17 -0.27
C PRO A 321 19.75 -37.62 -1.38
N TYR A 322 18.58 -36.97 -1.45
CA TYR A 322 17.56 -37.23 -2.47
C TYR A 322 17.76 -36.38 -3.73
N MET A 323 18.45 -35.24 -3.64
CA MET A 323 18.67 -34.33 -4.77
C MET A 323 19.48 -35.03 -5.88
N SER A 324 20.51 -35.78 -5.54
CA SER A 324 21.28 -36.56 -6.51
C SER A 324 20.48 -37.68 -7.21
N LYS A 325 19.48 -38.24 -6.49
CA LYS A 325 18.62 -39.33 -6.99
C LYS A 325 17.46 -38.85 -7.85
N THR A 326 17.03 -37.61 -7.68
CA THR A 326 15.88 -37.00 -8.38
C THR A 326 16.31 -36.02 -9.47
N LYS A 327 17.56 -36.07 -9.91
CA LYS A 327 18.09 -35.20 -10.99
C LYS A 327 17.36 -35.51 -12.30
N HIS A 328 16.90 -34.46 -12.97
CA HIS A 328 16.27 -34.58 -14.28
C HIS A 328 16.91 -33.63 -15.31
N ARG A 329 16.50 -33.74 -16.56
CA ARG A 329 17.00 -32.87 -17.63
C ARG A 329 16.61 -31.44 -17.35
N ASN A 330 17.56 -30.50 -17.49
CA ASN A 330 17.27 -29.08 -17.43
C ASN A 330 16.36 -28.67 -18.60
N PHE A 331 15.16 -28.18 -18.29
CA PHE A 331 14.19 -27.74 -19.29
C PHE A 331 14.45 -26.28 -19.74
N VAL A 332 15.18 -25.48 -18.95
CA VAL A 332 15.52 -24.10 -19.31
C VAL A 332 16.63 -24.09 -20.37
N PRO A 333 16.39 -23.57 -21.58
CA PRO A 333 17.38 -23.58 -22.64
C PRO A 333 18.49 -22.56 -22.39
N LYS A 334 19.69 -22.80 -22.94
CA LYS A 334 20.73 -21.80 -23.00
C LYS A 334 20.36 -20.71 -24.00
N ILE A 335 20.47 -19.44 -23.60
CA ILE A 335 20.13 -18.28 -24.44
C ILE A 335 21.36 -17.63 -25.11
N SER A 336 22.33 -18.42 -25.50
CA SER A 336 23.56 -17.92 -26.13
C SER A 336 23.34 -17.02 -27.36
N PHE A 337 22.13 -17.10 -27.98
CA PHE A 337 21.78 -16.22 -29.09
C PHE A 337 21.55 -14.78 -28.61
N VAL A 338 21.03 -14.58 -27.41
CA VAL A 338 20.82 -13.23 -26.81
C VAL A 338 22.19 -12.56 -26.57
N GLY A 339 23.15 -13.29 -26.03
CA GLY A 339 24.50 -12.75 -25.82
C GLY A 339 25.21 -12.37 -27.15
N ARG A 340 25.01 -13.18 -28.21
CA ARG A 340 25.51 -12.84 -29.56
C ARG A 340 24.80 -11.62 -30.13
N TYR A 341 23.47 -11.50 -29.94
CA TYR A 341 22.67 -10.35 -30.34
C TYR A 341 23.12 -9.10 -29.58
N ALA A 342 23.28 -9.18 -28.26
CA ALA A 342 23.76 -8.10 -27.42
C ALA A 342 25.11 -7.53 -27.89
N TYR A 343 26.08 -8.40 -28.20
CA TYR A 343 27.38 -7.96 -28.71
C TYR A 343 27.27 -7.29 -30.10
N LYS A 344 26.44 -7.82 -31.00
CA LYS A 344 26.23 -7.28 -32.36
C LYS A 344 25.57 -5.89 -32.35
N THR A 345 24.57 -5.70 -31.44
CA THR A 345 23.73 -4.48 -31.41
C THR A 345 24.17 -3.48 -30.34
N ARG A 346 25.28 -3.70 -29.65
CA ARG A 346 25.74 -2.90 -28.49
C ARG A 346 25.86 -1.40 -28.72
N LYS A 347 26.03 -0.94 -29.97
CA LYS A 347 26.11 0.49 -30.31
C LYS A 347 24.76 1.10 -30.68
N ILE A 348 23.79 0.28 -31.11
CA ILE A 348 22.48 0.74 -31.62
C ILE A 348 21.45 0.74 -30.49
N VAL A 349 21.35 -0.35 -29.74
CA VAL A 349 20.30 -0.53 -28.70
C VAL A 349 20.36 0.55 -27.62
N PRO A 350 21.52 1.00 -27.08
CA PRO A 350 21.53 2.08 -26.09
C PRO A 350 21.00 3.41 -26.64
N ILE A 351 21.22 3.70 -27.95
CA ILE A 351 20.69 4.93 -28.58
C ILE A 351 19.16 4.82 -28.74
N VAL A 352 18.67 3.68 -29.21
CA VAL A 352 17.22 3.44 -29.33
C VAL A 352 16.57 3.50 -27.96
N PHE A 353 17.20 2.90 -26.95
CA PHE A 353 16.69 2.96 -25.57
C PHE A 353 16.64 4.39 -25.03
N ALA A 354 17.64 5.21 -25.29
CA ALA A 354 17.61 6.62 -24.90
C ALA A 354 16.42 7.38 -25.52
N VAL A 355 16.08 7.09 -26.78
CA VAL A 355 14.88 7.65 -27.42
C VAL A 355 13.61 7.13 -26.76
N VAL A 356 13.54 5.81 -26.50
CA VAL A 356 12.40 5.21 -25.79
C VAL A 356 12.19 5.84 -24.41
N LEU A 357 13.28 6.11 -23.68
CA LEU A 357 13.19 6.76 -22.36
C LEU A 357 12.55 8.15 -22.43
N VAL A 358 12.89 8.97 -23.45
CA VAL A 358 12.28 10.30 -23.60
C VAL A 358 10.77 10.18 -23.87
N PHE A 359 10.37 9.27 -24.73
CA PHE A 359 8.95 9.03 -25.00
C PHE A 359 8.24 8.44 -23.76
N ALA A 360 8.82 7.44 -23.12
CA ALA A 360 8.23 6.83 -21.92
C ALA A 360 8.05 7.84 -20.80
N TYR A 361 9.04 8.69 -20.55
CA TYR A 361 8.93 9.78 -19.58
C TYR A 361 7.78 10.75 -19.90
N HIS A 362 7.69 11.18 -21.17
CA HIS A 362 6.62 12.09 -21.60
C HIS A 362 5.22 11.48 -21.39
N PHE A 363 5.02 10.22 -21.79
CA PHE A 363 3.71 9.57 -21.63
C PHE A 363 3.41 9.17 -20.19
N GLN A 364 4.42 8.80 -19.40
CA GLN A 364 4.21 8.52 -17.98
C GLN A 364 3.72 9.75 -17.21
N THR A 365 4.18 10.97 -17.57
CA THR A 365 3.66 12.19 -16.95
C THR A 365 2.20 12.52 -17.34
N GLN A 366 1.66 11.84 -18.35
CA GLN A 366 0.26 11.94 -18.79
C GLN A 366 -0.60 10.76 -18.33
N CYS A 367 -0.10 9.95 -17.41
CA CYS A 367 -0.86 8.83 -16.85
C CYS A 367 -2.14 9.36 -16.18
N PRO A 368 -3.33 8.87 -16.57
CA PRO A 368 -4.58 9.30 -15.94
C PRO A 368 -4.71 8.62 -14.58
N TYR A 369 -4.46 9.37 -13.51
CA TYR A 369 -4.64 8.88 -12.15
C TYR A 369 -6.08 9.10 -11.71
N ALA A 370 -6.67 8.09 -11.04
CA ALA A 370 -7.91 8.19 -10.32
C ALA A 370 -7.63 8.21 -8.81
N TYR A 371 -8.32 9.07 -8.09
CA TYR A 371 -8.18 9.23 -6.64
C TYR A 371 -9.36 8.62 -5.88
N GLY A 372 -10.49 8.36 -6.58
CA GLY A 372 -11.64 7.60 -6.12
C GLY A 372 -11.81 6.26 -6.83
N TYR A 373 -12.74 5.45 -6.35
CA TYR A 373 -13.02 4.13 -6.93
C TYR A 373 -13.92 4.19 -8.17
N GLY A 374 -14.81 5.17 -8.29
CA GLY A 374 -15.82 5.28 -9.33
C GLY A 374 -15.29 5.17 -10.77
N PRO A 375 -14.19 5.85 -11.15
CA PRO A 375 -13.65 5.79 -12.51
C PRO A 375 -12.99 4.46 -12.89
N ILE A 376 -12.73 3.55 -11.93
CA ILE A 376 -11.94 2.34 -12.14
C ILE A 376 -12.84 1.12 -12.31
N LYS A 377 -12.71 0.48 -13.46
CA LYS A 377 -13.41 -0.79 -13.74
C LYS A 377 -12.54 -1.96 -13.26
N THR A 378 -13.09 -2.72 -12.32
CA THR A 378 -12.47 -3.96 -11.83
C THR A 378 -12.89 -5.15 -12.69
N PRO A 379 -12.01 -6.14 -12.92
CA PRO A 379 -12.34 -7.33 -13.71
C PRO A 379 -13.39 -8.25 -13.05
N VAL A 380 -13.47 -8.22 -11.74
CA VAL A 380 -14.44 -8.95 -10.91
C VAL A 380 -15.22 -7.92 -10.12
N LEU A 381 -16.52 -8.09 -10.02
CA LEU A 381 -17.38 -7.28 -9.19
C LEU A 381 -17.81 -8.09 -7.97
N ASN A 382 -17.79 -7.48 -6.80
CA ASN A 382 -18.38 -8.04 -5.58
C ASN A 382 -19.88 -7.68 -5.48
N GLU A 383 -20.58 -8.24 -4.51
CA GLU A 383 -22.03 -8.05 -4.33
C GLU A 383 -22.40 -6.56 -4.14
N THR A 384 -21.61 -5.83 -3.34
CA THR A 384 -21.82 -4.40 -3.12
C THR A 384 -21.65 -3.59 -4.42
N GLN A 385 -20.59 -3.85 -5.18
CA GLN A 385 -20.36 -3.18 -6.46
C GLN A 385 -21.44 -3.51 -7.50
N ILE A 386 -21.98 -4.74 -7.49
CA ILE A 386 -23.11 -5.10 -8.35
C ILE A 386 -24.33 -4.30 -7.92
N ALA A 387 -24.58 -4.18 -6.60
CA ALA A 387 -25.69 -3.39 -6.08
C ALA A 387 -25.54 -1.91 -6.42
N ASP A 388 -24.34 -1.33 -6.18
CA ASP A 388 -24.04 0.07 -6.54
C ASP A 388 -24.28 0.34 -8.03
N ASN A 389 -23.79 -0.53 -8.92
CA ASN A 389 -23.98 -0.37 -10.35
C ASN A 389 -25.46 -0.46 -10.75
N MET A 390 -26.22 -1.37 -10.13
CA MET A 390 -27.65 -1.51 -10.40
C MET A 390 -28.45 -0.32 -9.91
N ILE A 391 -28.09 0.23 -8.75
CA ILE A 391 -28.68 1.44 -8.20
C ILE A 391 -28.35 2.64 -9.09
N ASP A 392 -27.06 2.80 -9.48
CA ASP A 392 -26.61 3.91 -10.33
C ASP A 392 -27.17 3.88 -11.76
N GLU A 393 -27.49 2.68 -12.29
CA GLU A 393 -28.16 2.54 -13.58
C GLU A 393 -29.64 2.97 -13.56
N ASN A 394 -30.31 2.86 -12.43
CA ASN A 394 -31.73 3.13 -12.27
C ASN A 394 -32.01 4.45 -11.58
N PHE A 395 -31.17 4.85 -10.65
CA PHE A 395 -31.36 6.03 -9.81
C PHE A 395 -30.15 6.95 -9.89
N THR A 396 -30.38 8.23 -9.82
CA THR A 396 -29.28 9.21 -9.86
C THR A 396 -28.74 9.43 -8.46
N LYS A 397 -27.49 9.06 -8.21
CA LYS A 397 -26.85 9.18 -6.91
C LYS A 397 -26.21 10.56 -6.75
N SER A 398 -26.58 11.27 -5.69
CA SER A 398 -25.99 12.55 -5.32
C SER A 398 -24.64 12.32 -4.62
N ASN A 399 -23.65 13.17 -4.90
CA ASN A 399 -22.40 13.18 -4.17
C ASN A 399 -22.58 14.04 -2.90
N LEU A 400 -22.34 13.44 -1.73
CA LEU A 400 -22.55 14.10 -0.44
C LEU A 400 -21.26 14.68 0.12
N VAL A 401 -21.31 15.95 0.53
CA VAL A 401 -20.23 16.62 1.28
C VAL A 401 -20.79 17.13 2.60
N ALA A 402 -20.19 16.74 3.70
CA ALA A 402 -20.48 17.29 5.01
C ALA A 402 -19.63 18.56 5.22
N LEU A 403 -20.30 19.69 5.41
CA LEU A 403 -19.69 20.96 5.79
C LEU A 403 -19.82 21.12 7.31
N VAL A 404 -18.70 21.11 8.01
CA VAL A 404 -18.62 21.27 9.47
C VAL A 404 -18.17 22.70 9.78
N VAL A 405 -19.04 23.44 10.45
CA VAL A 405 -18.83 24.85 10.82
C VAL A 405 -18.94 25.05 12.33
N PRO A 406 -18.29 26.08 12.90
CA PRO A 406 -18.43 26.35 14.33
C PRO A 406 -19.87 26.57 14.72
N LYS A 407 -20.28 26.04 15.87
CA LYS A 407 -21.62 26.24 16.41
C LYS A 407 -21.92 27.72 16.60
N ASN A 408 -23.09 28.12 16.15
CA ASN A 408 -23.59 29.46 16.33
C ASN A 408 -25.02 29.38 16.87
N ASP A 409 -25.31 30.14 17.93
CA ASP A 409 -26.63 30.20 18.52
C ASP A 409 -27.63 31.04 17.64
N ASP A 410 -27.12 31.76 16.65
CA ASP A 410 -27.95 32.46 15.66
C ASP A 410 -28.08 31.61 14.37
N TYR A 411 -29.13 30.79 14.33
CA TYR A 411 -29.42 29.93 13.18
C TYR A 411 -29.59 30.67 11.85
N ARG A 412 -29.84 31.99 11.88
CA ARG A 412 -29.97 32.83 10.66
C ARG A 412 -28.67 32.93 9.89
N VAL A 413 -27.52 32.77 10.57
CA VAL A 413 -26.21 32.75 9.91
C VAL A 413 -26.08 31.49 9.07
N GLU A 414 -26.47 30.34 9.64
CA GLU A 414 -26.48 29.05 8.95
C GLU A 414 -27.48 29.05 7.78
N ALA A 415 -28.73 29.51 8.02
CA ALA A 415 -29.74 29.62 6.98
C ALA A 415 -29.32 30.52 5.80
N ALA A 416 -28.66 31.63 6.09
CA ALA A 416 -28.15 32.53 5.04
C ALA A 416 -27.03 31.90 4.22
N MET A 417 -26.16 31.11 4.85
CA MET A 417 -25.10 30.37 4.17
C MET A 417 -25.70 29.24 3.30
N ILE A 418 -26.64 28.45 3.84
CA ILE A 418 -27.36 27.41 3.13
C ILE A 418 -28.04 27.98 1.88
N LYS A 419 -28.74 29.09 2.01
CA LYS A 419 -29.37 29.76 0.87
C LYS A 419 -28.39 30.23 -0.20
N GLU A 420 -27.17 30.66 0.18
CA GLU A 420 -26.12 31.00 -0.79
C GLU A 420 -25.60 29.73 -1.47
N LEU A 421 -25.36 28.62 -0.74
CA LEU A 421 -24.94 27.34 -1.32
C LEU A 421 -25.96 26.82 -2.33
N GLU A 422 -27.25 26.82 -1.99
CA GLU A 422 -28.33 26.38 -2.87
C GLU A 422 -28.59 27.30 -4.08
N SER A 423 -27.99 28.49 -4.11
CA SER A 423 -28.03 29.37 -5.29
C SER A 423 -27.08 28.95 -6.41
N HIS A 424 -26.20 27.98 -6.17
CA HIS A 424 -25.26 27.43 -7.12
C HIS A 424 -25.83 26.22 -7.84
N ASP A 425 -25.66 26.15 -9.17
CA ASP A 425 -26.18 25.04 -10.00
C ASP A 425 -25.53 23.69 -9.67
N GLU A 426 -24.38 23.70 -8.99
CA GLU A 426 -23.61 22.54 -8.55
C GLU A 426 -24.23 21.85 -7.30
N VAL A 427 -25.11 22.55 -6.56
CA VAL A 427 -25.80 22.04 -5.39
C VAL A 427 -27.21 21.61 -5.78
N ASP A 428 -27.55 20.38 -5.49
CA ASP A 428 -28.91 19.86 -5.65
C ASP A 428 -29.81 20.36 -4.51
N HIS A 429 -29.44 20.02 -3.28
CA HIS A 429 -30.07 20.50 -2.06
C HIS A 429 -29.11 20.44 -0.86
N THR A 430 -29.50 21.04 0.26
CA THR A 430 -28.74 20.96 1.52
C THR A 430 -29.64 20.52 2.67
N ARG A 431 -29.01 19.97 3.72
CA ARG A 431 -29.70 19.58 4.95
C ARG A 431 -28.89 20.05 6.16
N GLY A 432 -29.36 21.09 6.81
CA GLY A 432 -28.83 21.61 8.07
C GLY A 432 -29.95 21.78 9.05
N LEU A 433 -29.64 22.07 10.30
CA LEU A 433 -30.68 22.23 11.32
C LEU A 433 -31.63 23.40 10.98
N SER A 434 -31.12 24.41 10.29
CA SER A 434 -31.83 25.64 9.96
C SER A 434 -32.77 25.56 8.75
N ASN A 435 -32.73 24.47 7.97
CA ASN A 435 -33.63 24.27 6.82
C ASN A 435 -34.48 23.00 6.90
N ILE A 436 -34.62 22.42 8.09
CA ILE A 436 -35.58 21.32 8.33
C ILE A 436 -36.95 21.93 8.57
N GLU A 437 -37.95 21.56 7.76
CA GLU A 437 -39.32 21.91 7.95
C GLU A 437 -39.91 21.10 9.13
N ALA A 438 -40.52 21.82 10.06
CA ALA A 438 -41.15 21.21 11.24
C ALA A 438 -42.63 20.89 10.99
N MET A 439 -43.41 21.92 10.65
CA MET A 439 -44.87 21.82 10.45
C MET A 439 -45.38 23.06 9.70
N ASP A 440 -46.33 22.87 8.76
CA ASP A 440 -47.06 23.95 8.09
C ASP A 440 -46.20 25.09 7.49
N GLY A 441 -45.02 24.73 6.95
CA GLY A 441 -44.08 25.67 6.32
C GLY A 441 -43.18 26.41 7.32
N TYR A 442 -43.24 26.13 8.61
CA TYR A 442 -42.28 26.62 9.60
C TYR A 442 -41.05 25.74 9.67
N MET A 443 -39.88 26.37 9.69
CA MET A 443 -38.60 25.67 9.88
C MET A 443 -38.30 25.48 11.38
N LEU A 444 -37.51 24.48 11.74
CA LEU A 444 -37.13 24.22 13.13
C LEU A 444 -36.46 25.42 13.82
N GLU A 445 -35.80 26.27 13.05
CA GLU A 445 -35.11 27.48 13.53
C GLU A 445 -36.00 28.70 13.64
N ASP A 446 -37.21 28.69 13.03
CA ASP A 446 -38.09 29.86 13.04
C ASP A 446 -38.40 30.29 14.46
N ARG A 447 -38.14 31.56 14.73
CA ARG A 447 -38.46 32.16 16.05
C ARG A 447 -39.91 32.57 16.10
N LEU A 448 -40.72 31.77 16.74
CA LEU A 448 -42.13 32.02 16.88
C LEU A 448 -42.43 32.83 18.16
N THR A 449 -43.37 33.74 18.05
CA THR A 449 -44.01 34.38 19.23
C THR A 449 -45.01 33.40 19.82
N SER A 450 -45.40 33.60 21.09
CA SER A 450 -46.43 32.78 21.73
C SER A 450 -47.77 32.73 20.95
N ARG A 451 -48.06 33.78 20.18
CA ARG A 451 -49.24 33.80 19.30
C ARG A 451 -49.08 32.89 18.08
N GLN A 452 -47.97 33.03 17.39
CA GLN A 452 -47.67 32.20 16.21
C GLN A 452 -47.56 30.72 16.59
N PHE A 453 -46.93 30.42 17.72
CA PHE A 453 -46.85 29.06 18.24
C PHE A 453 -48.23 28.50 18.62
N SER A 454 -49.10 29.31 19.28
CA SER A 454 -50.48 28.91 19.58
C SER A 454 -51.27 28.58 18.30
N GLU A 455 -51.15 29.40 17.26
CA GLU A 455 -51.83 29.20 15.97
C GLU A 455 -51.33 27.95 15.25
N MET A 456 -50.00 27.69 15.23
CA MET A 456 -49.37 26.55 14.62
C MET A 456 -49.70 25.23 15.36
N ALA A 457 -49.54 25.23 16.68
CA ALA A 457 -49.70 24.00 17.49
C ALA A 457 -51.19 23.73 17.85
N GLY A 458 -52.12 24.58 17.44
CA GLY A 458 -53.53 24.47 17.79
C GLY A 458 -53.83 24.60 19.29
N LEU A 459 -52.95 25.27 20.06
CA LEU A 459 -53.06 25.45 21.50
C LEU A 459 -53.81 26.74 21.85
N ASP A 460 -54.44 26.75 23.03
CA ASP A 460 -54.97 27.98 23.54
C ASP A 460 -53.86 29.01 23.76
N TYR A 461 -54.14 30.28 23.34
CA TYR A 461 -53.19 31.38 23.47
C TYR A 461 -52.70 31.63 24.91
N GLU A 462 -53.60 31.47 25.89
CA GLU A 462 -53.30 31.63 27.31
C GLU A 462 -52.30 30.54 27.78
N LEU A 463 -52.46 29.32 27.28
CA LEU A 463 -51.52 28.21 27.56
C LEU A 463 -50.15 28.50 26.93
N ALA A 464 -50.11 28.89 25.65
CA ALA A 464 -48.86 29.28 24.99
C ALA A 464 -48.13 30.41 25.73
N GLN A 465 -48.85 31.39 26.31
CA GLN A 465 -48.23 32.42 27.13
C GLN A 465 -47.57 31.86 28.41
N VAL A 466 -48.21 30.91 29.06
CA VAL A 466 -47.68 30.27 30.27
C VAL A 466 -46.39 29.51 29.94
N VAL A 467 -46.40 28.71 28.85
CA VAL A 467 -45.25 27.95 28.36
C VAL A 467 -44.09 28.88 28.03
N TYR A 468 -44.32 29.97 27.26
CA TYR A 468 -43.28 30.96 26.93
C TYR A 468 -42.74 31.70 28.17
N THR A 469 -43.58 31.94 29.18
CA THR A 469 -43.14 32.54 30.44
C THR A 469 -42.25 31.55 31.24
N GLY A 470 -42.63 30.27 31.27
CA GLY A 470 -41.85 29.19 31.89
C GLY A 470 -40.48 29.03 31.24
N TYR A 471 -40.45 28.93 29.91
CA TYR A 471 -39.20 28.86 29.15
C TYR A 471 -38.25 30.04 29.43
N ALA A 472 -38.80 31.28 29.43
CA ALA A 472 -38.02 32.48 29.71
C ALA A 472 -37.50 32.54 31.15
N LEU A 473 -38.21 31.96 32.12
CA LEU A 473 -37.76 31.85 33.52
C LEU A 473 -36.63 30.84 33.66
N GLU A 474 -36.70 29.70 32.98
CA GLU A 474 -35.72 28.65 33.05
C GLU A 474 -34.41 29.05 32.35
N ASN A 475 -34.51 29.81 31.26
CA ASN A 475 -33.39 30.24 30.44
C ASN A 475 -32.84 31.65 30.79
N ASP A 476 -33.18 32.21 31.96
CA ASP A 476 -32.78 33.55 32.44
C ASP A 476 -33.18 34.72 31.50
N GLU A 477 -34.16 34.49 30.61
CA GLU A 477 -34.63 35.48 29.65
C GLU A 477 -35.89 36.26 30.11
N TYR A 478 -36.32 36.05 31.31
CA TYR A 478 -37.54 36.68 31.87
C TYR A 478 -37.56 38.22 31.78
N GLY A 479 -36.41 38.85 31.80
CA GLY A 479 -36.28 40.29 31.59
C GLY A 479 -36.76 40.77 30.20
N GLN A 480 -36.71 39.94 29.17
CA GLN A 480 -37.17 40.21 27.82
C GLN A 480 -38.70 40.14 27.75
N VAL A 481 -39.29 39.22 28.51
CA VAL A 481 -40.75 39.00 28.59
C VAL A 481 -41.46 40.18 29.27
N ILE A 482 -40.94 40.70 30.38
CA ILE A 482 -41.57 41.80 31.15
C ILE A 482 -41.72 43.08 30.32
N GLY A 483 -40.81 43.37 29.43
CA GLY A 483 -40.82 44.58 28.62
C GLY A 483 -41.64 44.50 27.34
N ASN A 484 -41.76 43.34 26.72
CA ASN A 484 -42.32 43.18 25.39
C ASN A 484 -42.75 41.74 25.05
N PHE A 485 -43.68 41.20 25.83
CA PHE A 485 -44.14 39.81 25.68
C PHE A 485 -44.66 39.49 24.27
N SER A 486 -45.36 40.43 23.62
CA SER A 486 -45.93 40.23 22.28
C SER A 486 -44.87 40.05 21.16
N ASN A 487 -43.61 40.47 21.39
CA ASN A 487 -42.51 40.33 20.45
C ASN A 487 -41.44 39.35 20.93
N TYR A 488 -41.59 38.77 22.13
CA TYR A 488 -40.69 37.74 22.60
C TYR A 488 -40.91 36.48 21.75
N SER A 489 -39.87 35.97 21.17
CA SER A 489 -39.90 34.81 20.27
C SER A 489 -38.76 33.81 20.59
N VAL A 490 -39.05 32.54 20.49
CA VAL A 490 -38.17 31.42 20.78
C VAL A 490 -38.06 30.55 19.54
N PRO A 491 -36.90 29.96 19.22
CA PRO A 491 -36.77 28.99 18.14
C PRO A 491 -37.74 27.84 18.34
N LEU A 492 -38.41 27.42 17.27
CA LEU A 492 -39.40 26.37 17.33
C LEU A 492 -38.87 25.07 17.94
N ILE A 493 -37.63 24.67 17.57
CA ILE A 493 -36.99 23.49 18.13
C ILE A 493 -36.83 23.57 19.66
N ASP A 494 -36.40 24.71 20.18
CA ASP A 494 -36.15 24.88 21.62
C ASP A 494 -37.47 24.92 22.39
N MET A 495 -38.48 25.54 21.81
CA MET A 495 -39.81 25.59 22.39
C MET A 495 -40.48 24.23 22.38
N PHE A 496 -40.33 23.46 21.29
CA PHE A 496 -40.90 22.11 21.17
C PHE A 496 -40.29 21.16 22.22
N LEU A 497 -38.94 21.12 22.33
CA LEU A 497 -38.27 20.31 23.33
C LEU A 497 -38.67 20.69 24.75
N TYR A 498 -38.80 21.99 25.03
CA TYR A 498 -39.28 22.50 26.33
C TYR A 498 -40.72 22.02 26.62
N VAL A 499 -41.61 22.03 25.62
CA VAL A 499 -42.98 21.54 25.79
C VAL A 499 -43.00 20.03 26.11
N CYS A 500 -42.15 19.24 25.43
CA CYS A 500 -42.01 17.81 25.72
C CYS A 500 -41.59 17.57 27.19
N ASP A 501 -40.59 18.31 27.68
CA ASP A 501 -40.10 18.20 29.07
C ASP A 501 -41.20 18.62 30.08
N GLU A 502 -42.06 19.61 29.76
CA GLU A 502 -43.18 20.05 30.62
C GLU A 502 -44.34 19.05 30.61
N VAL A 503 -44.57 18.35 29.49
CA VAL A 503 -45.54 17.26 29.40
C VAL A 503 -45.06 16.06 30.22
N ASP A 504 -43.81 15.67 30.13
CA ASP A 504 -43.21 14.59 30.91
C ASP A 504 -43.22 14.90 32.42
N SER A 505 -43.03 16.17 32.76
CA SER A 505 -43.09 16.64 34.17
C SER A 505 -44.54 16.72 34.69
N GLY A 506 -45.52 16.50 33.81
CA GLY A 506 -46.97 16.53 34.20
C GLY A 506 -47.54 17.94 34.42
N ILE A 507 -46.84 18.98 33.98
CA ILE A 507 -47.26 20.38 34.05
C ILE A 507 -48.25 20.68 32.94
N VAL A 508 -48.04 20.11 31.76
CA VAL A 508 -48.97 20.16 30.63
C VAL A 508 -49.65 18.80 30.51
N SER A 509 -50.96 18.77 30.42
CA SER A 509 -51.74 17.53 30.34
C SER A 509 -52.34 17.40 28.94
N LEU A 510 -51.94 16.33 28.24
CA LEU A 510 -52.42 15.89 26.93
C LEU A 510 -53.13 14.53 27.06
N ASP A 511 -53.87 14.12 26.05
CA ASP A 511 -54.36 12.74 25.98
C ASP A 511 -53.24 11.76 25.53
N GLN A 512 -53.47 10.44 25.68
CA GLN A 512 -52.41 9.46 25.47
C GLN A 512 -51.95 9.41 24.01
N ASP A 513 -52.85 9.53 23.06
CA ASP A 513 -52.53 9.50 21.63
C ASP A 513 -51.66 10.73 21.27
N GLN A 514 -51.99 11.90 21.83
CA GLN A 514 -51.16 13.13 21.65
C GLN A 514 -49.80 13.04 22.32
N ILE A 515 -49.69 12.35 23.46
CA ILE A 515 -48.39 12.11 24.14
C ILE A 515 -47.51 11.18 23.29
N ASP A 516 -48.08 10.14 22.72
CA ASP A 516 -47.36 9.16 21.88
C ASP A 516 -46.85 9.85 20.60
N ASP A 517 -47.72 10.64 19.90
CA ASP A 517 -47.34 11.44 18.73
C ASP A 517 -46.25 12.47 19.07
N LEU A 518 -46.32 13.12 20.24
CA LEU A 518 -45.34 14.08 20.70
C LEU A 518 -43.97 13.43 20.97
N HIS A 519 -43.96 12.25 21.60
CA HIS A 519 -42.72 11.50 21.87
C HIS A 519 -42.06 10.98 20.59
N ASP A 520 -42.85 10.55 19.61
CA ASP A 520 -42.33 10.15 18.32
C ASP A 520 -41.68 11.33 17.60
N ALA A 521 -42.33 12.49 17.57
CA ALA A 521 -41.76 13.71 17.02
C ALA A 521 -40.54 14.20 17.81
N GLN A 522 -40.52 14.07 19.15
CA GLN A 522 -39.37 14.38 19.99
C GLN A 522 -38.16 13.49 19.64
N THR A 523 -38.41 12.21 19.49
CA THR A 523 -37.34 11.23 19.13
C THR A 523 -36.72 11.58 17.79
N GLN A 524 -37.53 11.86 16.76
CA GLN A 524 -37.06 12.28 15.44
C GLN A 524 -36.26 13.60 15.50
N MET A 525 -36.74 14.57 16.25
CA MET A 525 -36.10 15.87 16.41
C MET A 525 -34.76 15.76 17.15
N LEU A 526 -34.70 14.98 18.24
CA LEU A 526 -33.44 14.73 18.98
C LEU A 526 -32.44 13.99 18.13
N SER A 527 -32.87 13.04 17.31
CA SER A 527 -32.05 12.34 16.35
C SER A 527 -31.48 13.28 15.29
N ALA A 528 -32.33 14.13 14.68
CA ALA A 528 -31.86 15.13 13.73
C ALA A 528 -30.86 16.10 14.37
N LYS A 529 -31.15 16.56 15.61
CA LYS A 529 -30.23 17.42 16.36
C LYS A 529 -28.91 16.73 16.66
N ALA A 530 -28.88 15.45 17.06
CA ALA A 530 -27.70 14.69 17.32
C ALA A 530 -26.83 14.45 16.06
N GLN A 531 -27.48 14.41 14.90
CA GLN A 531 -26.80 14.29 13.62
C GLN A 531 -26.21 15.61 13.12
N LEU A 532 -26.87 16.73 13.34
CA LEU A 532 -26.54 18.00 12.70
C LEU A 532 -25.93 19.04 13.65
N GLN A 533 -26.07 18.91 14.96
CA GLN A 533 -25.54 19.84 15.95
C GLN A 533 -24.72 19.11 17.01
N GLY A 534 -23.42 19.44 17.07
CA GLY A 534 -22.48 18.96 18.11
C GLY A 534 -22.36 19.93 19.28
N ALA A 535 -21.35 19.68 20.13
CA ALA A 535 -21.00 20.55 21.25
C ALA A 535 -20.40 21.89 20.78
N ASP A 536 -19.43 21.82 19.87
CA ASP A 536 -18.64 22.95 19.38
C ASP A 536 -18.90 23.28 17.90
N TYR A 537 -19.50 22.34 17.13
CA TYR A 537 -19.71 22.44 15.69
C TYR A 537 -21.13 22.09 15.27
N ASN A 538 -21.55 22.65 14.12
CA ASN A 538 -22.73 22.22 13.37
C ASN A 538 -22.30 21.52 12.09
N ARG A 539 -23.06 20.51 11.65
CA ARG A 539 -22.87 19.75 10.41
C ARG A 539 -23.99 20.07 9.43
N ILE A 540 -23.61 20.49 8.22
CA ILE A 540 -24.54 20.72 7.12
C ILE A 540 -24.21 19.72 6.03
N LEU A 541 -25.18 18.94 5.59
CA LEU A 541 -25.05 17.99 4.50
C LEU A 541 -25.36 18.71 3.19
N VAL A 542 -24.40 18.74 2.28
CA VAL A 542 -24.52 19.37 0.95
C VAL A 542 -24.55 18.27 -0.09
N TYR A 543 -25.69 18.10 -0.73
CA TYR A 543 -25.90 17.15 -1.81
C TYR A 543 -25.56 17.86 -3.12
N LEU A 544 -24.52 17.37 -3.78
CA LEU A 544 -24.06 17.94 -5.04
C LEU A 544 -24.85 17.37 -6.21
N ASN A 545 -24.98 18.18 -7.26
CA ASN A 545 -25.62 17.75 -8.48
C ASN A 545 -24.94 16.47 -9.03
N PRO A 546 -25.72 15.46 -9.43
CA PRO A 546 -25.19 14.18 -9.92
C PRO A 546 -24.22 14.27 -11.09
N SER A 547 -24.25 15.39 -11.86
CA SER A 547 -23.30 15.64 -12.92
C SER A 547 -21.86 15.92 -12.39
N LEU A 548 -21.73 16.29 -11.11
CA LEU A 548 -20.47 16.66 -10.46
C LEU A 548 -19.93 15.49 -9.60
N GLN A 549 -19.49 14.42 -10.24
CA GLN A 549 -19.08 13.20 -9.52
C GLN A 549 -17.61 13.19 -9.10
N SER A 550 -16.69 13.62 -9.96
CA SER A 550 -15.25 13.64 -9.68
C SER A 550 -14.51 14.53 -10.67
N GLY A 551 -13.31 14.99 -10.29
CA GLY A 551 -12.41 15.75 -11.16
C GLY A 551 -12.26 17.22 -10.81
N ASP A 552 -11.58 17.95 -11.69
CA ASP A 552 -11.14 19.33 -11.41
C ASP A 552 -12.32 20.29 -11.12
N GLU A 553 -13.47 20.13 -11.78
CA GLU A 553 -14.66 20.96 -11.55
C GLU A 553 -15.21 20.77 -10.13
N MET A 554 -15.26 19.54 -9.64
CA MET A 554 -15.68 19.23 -8.26
C MET A 554 -14.69 19.81 -7.23
N TYR A 555 -13.39 19.72 -7.50
CA TYR A 555 -12.36 20.28 -6.61
C TYR A 555 -12.44 21.80 -6.54
N GLU A 556 -12.70 22.46 -7.69
CA GLU A 556 -12.92 23.90 -7.74
C GLU A 556 -14.15 24.32 -6.95
N PHE A 557 -15.26 23.57 -7.07
CA PHE A 557 -16.47 23.86 -6.30
C PHE A 557 -16.28 23.61 -4.80
N THR A 558 -15.52 22.59 -4.41
CA THR A 558 -15.13 22.36 -3.02
C THR A 558 -14.39 23.56 -2.43
N ASP A 559 -13.48 24.18 -3.19
CA ASP A 559 -12.82 25.43 -2.77
C ASP A 559 -13.77 26.64 -2.72
N GLN A 560 -14.80 26.67 -3.58
CA GLN A 560 -15.84 27.70 -3.52
C GLN A 560 -16.73 27.53 -2.28
N MET A 561 -17.18 26.30 -1.94
CA MET A 561 -17.94 26.02 -0.71
C MET A 561 -17.17 26.49 0.54
N ARG A 562 -15.87 26.24 0.58
CA ARG A 562 -14.99 26.72 1.67
C ARG A 562 -14.95 28.25 1.74
N THR A 563 -14.92 28.91 0.59
CA THR A 563 -14.92 30.39 0.52
C THR A 563 -16.24 30.94 0.99
N ILE A 564 -17.37 30.35 0.60
CA ILE A 564 -18.70 30.71 1.07
C ILE A 564 -18.79 30.54 2.59
N ALA A 565 -18.41 29.38 3.11
CA ALA A 565 -18.48 29.12 4.55
C ALA A 565 -17.63 30.11 5.37
N ARG A 566 -16.43 30.46 4.92
CA ARG A 566 -15.57 31.47 5.57
C ARG A 566 -16.14 32.89 5.56
N LYS A 567 -17.01 33.19 4.64
CA LYS A 567 -17.72 34.49 4.62
C LYS A 567 -18.67 34.62 5.80
N TYR A 568 -19.31 33.53 6.20
CA TYR A 568 -20.28 33.50 7.31
C TYR A 568 -19.63 33.16 8.66
N TYR A 569 -18.53 32.40 8.64
CA TYR A 569 -17.75 31.97 9.82
C TYR A 569 -16.27 32.41 9.69
N PRO A 570 -15.99 33.74 9.76
CA PRO A 570 -14.66 34.26 9.46
C PRO A 570 -13.58 33.90 10.50
N ASP A 571 -13.98 33.68 11.75
CA ASP A 571 -13.07 33.50 12.89
C ASP A 571 -13.00 32.01 13.34
N GLY A 572 -13.68 31.11 12.65
CA GLY A 572 -13.77 29.70 13.02
C GLY A 572 -13.08 28.75 12.06
N ASP A 573 -12.72 27.59 12.57
CA ASP A 573 -12.23 26.49 11.76
C ASP A 573 -13.38 25.82 11.02
N ILE A 574 -13.25 25.66 9.72
CA ILE A 574 -14.25 25.06 8.83
C ILE A 574 -13.64 23.82 8.21
N TYR A 575 -14.40 22.75 8.16
CA TYR A 575 -13.98 21.47 7.58
C TYR A 575 -15.00 20.96 6.57
N LEU A 576 -14.48 20.36 5.51
CA LEU A 576 -15.27 19.67 4.50
C LEU A 576 -14.87 18.20 4.52
N ALA A 577 -15.85 17.31 4.61
CA ALA A 577 -15.62 15.87 4.64
C ALA A 577 -16.65 15.16 3.73
N GLY A 578 -16.17 14.18 2.95
CA GLY A 578 -16.97 13.42 2.00
C GLY A 578 -16.08 12.85 0.91
N ASP A 579 -16.62 12.05 0.00
CA ASP A 579 -15.83 11.38 -1.05
C ASP A 579 -15.11 12.39 -1.94
N ALA A 580 -15.77 13.49 -2.31
CA ALA A 580 -15.18 14.58 -3.08
C ALA A 580 -13.92 15.15 -2.42
N THR A 581 -13.96 15.36 -1.11
CA THR A 581 -12.85 15.94 -0.35
C THR A 581 -11.76 14.93 -0.07
N ASN A 582 -12.12 13.64 0.10
CA ASN A 582 -11.18 12.53 0.19
C ASN A 582 -10.32 12.46 -1.07
N GLU A 583 -10.93 12.48 -2.25
CA GLU A 583 -10.24 12.46 -3.53
C GLU A 583 -9.30 13.65 -3.70
N TYR A 584 -9.72 14.83 -3.31
CA TYR A 584 -8.92 16.06 -3.38
C TYR A 584 -7.68 15.99 -2.46
N ASP A 585 -7.83 15.52 -1.23
CA ASP A 585 -6.73 15.35 -0.30
C ASP A 585 -5.76 14.23 -0.74
N PHE A 586 -6.28 13.16 -1.37
CA PHE A 586 -5.45 12.14 -2.01
C PHE A 586 -4.63 12.71 -3.16
N GLN A 587 -5.23 13.54 -4.02
CA GLN A 587 -4.52 14.20 -5.12
C GLN A 587 -3.38 15.10 -4.63
N LYS A 588 -3.64 15.91 -3.60
CA LYS A 588 -2.61 16.79 -2.99
C LYS A 588 -1.47 15.98 -2.38
N SER A 589 -1.79 14.95 -1.63
CA SER A 589 -0.79 14.07 -1.01
C SER A 589 0.02 13.34 -2.07
N PHE A 590 -0.63 12.82 -3.12
CA PHE A 590 0.02 12.11 -4.22
C PHE A 590 1.06 12.98 -4.94
N ALA A 591 0.77 14.24 -5.21
CA ALA A 591 1.68 15.13 -5.90
C ALA A 591 3.04 15.27 -5.18
N ILE A 592 3.02 15.31 -3.85
CA ILE A 592 4.22 15.38 -3.02
C ILE A 592 4.88 14.00 -2.90
N ASP A 593 4.08 12.98 -2.58
CA ASP A 593 4.56 11.63 -2.34
C ASP A 593 5.21 11.02 -3.59
N ASN A 594 4.69 11.33 -4.78
CA ASN A 594 5.28 10.90 -6.05
C ASN A 594 6.74 11.39 -6.20
N ILE A 595 7.01 12.66 -5.91
CA ILE A 595 8.37 13.21 -5.96
C ILE A 595 9.25 12.59 -4.87
N VAL A 596 8.74 12.50 -3.64
CA VAL A 596 9.48 11.95 -2.51
C VAL A 596 9.87 10.50 -2.78
N VAL A 597 8.92 9.66 -3.16
CA VAL A 597 9.16 8.23 -3.43
C VAL A 597 10.16 8.05 -4.57
N SER A 598 9.99 8.76 -5.69
CA SER A 598 10.86 8.64 -6.85
C SER A 598 12.29 9.06 -6.53
N VAL A 599 12.49 10.21 -5.87
CA VAL A 599 13.83 10.72 -5.57
C VAL A 599 14.51 9.90 -4.47
N VAL A 600 13.80 9.58 -3.39
CA VAL A 600 14.37 8.86 -2.25
C VAL A 600 14.70 7.43 -2.61
N SER A 601 13.86 6.71 -3.36
CA SER A 601 14.13 5.35 -3.80
C SER A 601 15.40 5.27 -4.68
N VAL A 602 15.51 6.15 -5.68
CA VAL A 602 16.70 6.25 -6.54
C VAL A 602 17.94 6.56 -5.70
N LEU A 603 17.86 7.49 -4.77
CA LEU A 603 18.99 7.89 -3.92
C LEU A 603 19.48 6.74 -3.03
N ILE A 604 18.56 6.06 -2.33
CA ILE A 604 18.92 4.96 -1.42
C ILE A 604 19.51 3.79 -2.22
N VAL A 605 18.86 3.40 -3.32
CA VAL A 605 19.35 2.31 -4.17
C VAL A 605 20.69 2.68 -4.78
N LEU A 606 20.91 3.93 -5.21
CA LEU A 606 22.21 4.43 -5.69
C LEU A 606 23.29 4.25 -4.64
N ILE A 607 23.02 4.63 -3.38
CA ILE A 607 23.96 4.50 -2.26
C ILE A 607 24.31 3.03 -2.04
N VAL A 608 23.30 2.15 -1.94
CA VAL A 608 23.52 0.70 -1.72
C VAL A 608 24.37 0.09 -2.84
N LEU A 609 24.03 0.37 -4.10
CA LEU A 609 24.77 -0.15 -5.24
C LEU A 609 26.18 0.41 -5.35
N LEU A 610 26.40 1.67 -4.94
CA LEU A 610 27.71 2.30 -4.91
C LEU A 610 28.67 1.54 -3.98
N PHE A 611 28.19 1.11 -2.82
CA PHE A 611 28.94 0.26 -1.89
C PHE A 611 29.12 -1.16 -2.43
N THR A 612 28.10 -1.74 -3.08
CA THR A 612 28.13 -3.09 -3.62
C THR A 612 29.14 -3.22 -4.77
N PHE A 613 29.10 -2.31 -5.74
CA PHE A 613 29.95 -2.38 -6.94
C PHE A 613 31.27 -1.61 -6.84
N GLN A 614 31.44 -0.78 -5.83
CA GLN A 614 32.61 0.09 -5.65
C GLN A 614 32.98 0.85 -6.94
N SER A 615 31.95 1.33 -7.63
CA SER A 615 32.04 2.11 -8.87
C SER A 615 30.88 3.09 -8.93
N VAL A 616 31.12 4.31 -9.37
CA VAL A 616 30.05 5.32 -9.50
C VAL A 616 29.20 5.08 -10.76
N ALA A 617 29.82 4.65 -11.83
CA ALA A 617 29.10 4.48 -13.10
C ALA A 617 28.18 3.25 -13.12
N MET A 618 28.54 2.15 -12.47
CA MET A 618 27.77 0.92 -12.50
C MET A 618 26.34 1.12 -11.93
N PRO A 619 26.15 1.67 -10.72
CA PRO A 619 24.82 1.98 -10.20
C PRO A 619 23.97 2.83 -11.15
N ILE A 620 24.55 3.88 -11.72
CA ILE A 620 23.84 4.78 -12.62
C ILE A 620 23.31 4.03 -13.85
N LEU A 621 24.11 3.14 -14.43
CA LEU A 621 23.71 2.34 -15.59
C LEU A 621 22.58 1.34 -15.24
N LEU A 622 22.64 0.72 -14.05
CA LEU A 622 21.61 -0.22 -13.60
C LEU A 622 20.30 0.51 -13.30
N ILE A 623 20.35 1.58 -12.53
CA ILE A 623 19.18 2.39 -12.17
C ILE A 623 18.53 2.95 -13.44
N LEU A 624 19.27 3.43 -14.42
CA LEU A 624 18.73 3.94 -15.67
C LEU A 624 17.87 2.90 -16.43
N VAL A 625 18.27 1.63 -16.39
CA VAL A 625 17.50 0.55 -17.05
C VAL A 625 16.22 0.25 -16.26
N ILE A 626 16.28 0.21 -14.94
CA ILE A 626 15.12 -0.09 -14.10
C ILE A 626 14.13 1.09 -14.07
N GLU A 627 14.64 2.32 -13.93
CA GLU A 627 13.81 3.53 -14.02
C GLU A 627 13.13 3.62 -15.39
N GLY A 628 13.87 3.28 -16.46
CA GLY A 628 13.29 3.17 -17.80
C GLY A 628 12.17 2.12 -17.88
N ALA A 629 12.30 0.99 -17.16
CA ALA A 629 11.23 0.00 -17.09
C ALA A 629 9.99 0.53 -16.37
N ILE A 630 10.19 1.30 -15.30
CA ILE A 630 9.11 1.97 -14.55
C ILE A 630 8.38 2.97 -15.47
N TRP A 631 9.10 3.84 -16.16
CA TRP A 631 8.48 4.81 -17.07
C TRP A 631 7.73 4.15 -18.23
N VAL A 632 8.26 3.09 -18.81
CA VAL A 632 7.55 2.32 -19.86
C VAL A 632 6.30 1.65 -19.27
N ASN A 633 6.36 1.10 -18.07
CA ASN A 633 5.21 0.50 -17.40
C ASN A 633 4.07 1.50 -17.22
N PHE A 634 4.38 2.67 -16.68
CA PHE A 634 3.37 3.70 -16.39
C PHE A 634 3.01 4.60 -17.58
N SER A 635 3.68 4.47 -18.72
CA SER A 635 3.22 5.06 -19.96
C SER A 635 2.04 4.30 -20.59
N VAL A 636 1.86 3.01 -20.27
CA VAL A 636 0.80 2.17 -20.87
C VAL A 636 -0.61 2.69 -20.58
N PRO A 637 -0.99 3.06 -19.33
CA PRO A 637 -2.30 3.62 -19.03
C PRO A 637 -2.64 4.87 -19.86
N ALA A 638 -1.65 5.75 -20.14
CA ALA A 638 -1.85 6.91 -20.99
C ALA A 638 -2.18 6.51 -22.45
N PHE A 639 -1.55 5.43 -22.98
CA PHE A 639 -1.83 4.96 -24.35
C PHE A 639 -3.20 4.31 -24.51
N ILE A 640 -3.64 3.54 -23.49
CA ILE A 640 -4.92 2.82 -23.53
C ILE A 640 -6.08 3.62 -22.94
N HIS A 641 -5.82 4.85 -22.48
CA HIS A 641 -6.78 5.75 -21.82
C HIS A 641 -7.56 5.07 -20.68
N THR A 642 -6.87 4.26 -19.88
CA THR A 642 -7.47 3.58 -18.73
C THR A 642 -6.95 4.23 -17.46
N PRO A 643 -7.83 4.72 -16.57
CA PRO A 643 -7.40 5.33 -15.31
C PRO A 643 -6.72 4.29 -14.42
N LEU A 644 -5.72 4.75 -13.68
CA LEU A 644 -4.97 3.96 -12.72
C LEU A 644 -5.17 4.53 -11.32
N TYR A 645 -5.53 3.71 -10.37
CA TYR A 645 -5.59 4.15 -8.98
C TYR A 645 -4.22 4.62 -8.51
N PHE A 646 -4.14 5.84 -7.98
CA PHE A 646 -2.88 6.54 -7.70
C PHE A 646 -1.89 5.74 -6.83
N MET A 647 -2.40 4.96 -5.87
CA MET A 647 -1.57 4.11 -5.01
C MET A 647 -0.83 3.03 -5.79
N GLY A 648 -1.42 2.52 -6.88
CA GLY A 648 -0.77 1.55 -7.76
C GLY A 648 0.55 2.07 -8.31
N TYR A 649 0.65 3.37 -8.62
CA TYR A 649 1.91 3.99 -9.03
C TYR A 649 2.94 4.04 -7.89
N LEU A 650 2.58 4.63 -6.75
CA LEU A 650 3.50 4.87 -5.63
C LEU A 650 4.10 3.56 -5.10
N ILE A 651 3.25 2.57 -4.90
CA ILE A 651 3.64 1.27 -4.35
C ILE A 651 4.47 0.48 -5.35
N VAL A 652 3.99 0.35 -6.60
CA VAL A 652 4.65 -0.50 -7.59
C VAL A 652 5.95 0.12 -8.09
N SER A 653 6.07 1.45 -8.21
CA SER A 653 7.34 2.09 -8.57
C SER A 653 8.45 1.79 -7.54
N SER A 654 8.14 1.85 -6.24
CA SER A 654 9.07 1.50 -5.16
C SER A 654 9.45 0.01 -5.19
N ILE A 655 8.47 -0.88 -5.39
CA ILE A 655 8.70 -2.32 -5.48
C ILE A 655 9.55 -2.65 -6.72
N GLN A 656 9.22 -2.08 -7.88
CA GLN A 656 10.00 -2.30 -9.10
C GLN A 656 11.45 -1.80 -8.96
N MET A 657 11.66 -0.62 -8.37
CA MET A 657 12.99 -0.09 -8.11
C MET A 657 13.80 -1.02 -7.20
N GLY A 658 13.19 -1.54 -6.13
CA GLY A 658 13.87 -2.40 -5.17
C GLY A 658 14.03 -3.85 -5.63
N ALA A 659 12.98 -4.49 -6.15
CA ALA A 659 12.97 -5.91 -6.47
C ALA A 659 13.52 -6.23 -7.87
N ASN A 660 13.17 -5.44 -8.89
CA ASN A 660 13.59 -5.76 -10.25
C ASN A 660 15.08 -5.41 -10.52
N ILE A 661 15.67 -4.57 -9.67
CA ILE A 661 17.10 -4.25 -9.80
C ILE A 661 17.98 -5.47 -9.50
N ASP A 662 17.49 -6.43 -8.71
CA ASP A 662 18.20 -7.67 -8.40
C ASP A 662 18.54 -8.46 -9.67
N TYR A 663 17.66 -8.46 -10.68
CA TYR A 663 17.93 -9.08 -11.97
C TYR A 663 19.11 -8.41 -12.69
N ALA A 664 19.20 -7.10 -12.59
CA ALA A 664 20.30 -6.33 -13.16
C ALA A 664 21.60 -6.55 -12.39
N ILE A 665 21.55 -6.67 -11.07
CA ILE A 665 22.70 -6.97 -10.20
C ILE A 665 23.31 -8.31 -10.56
N VAL A 666 22.52 -9.38 -10.70
CA VAL A 666 23.00 -10.72 -11.04
C VAL A 666 23.78 -10.71 -12.38
N ILE A 667 23.25 -10.02 -13.40
CA ILE A 667 23.95 -9.90 -14.69
C ILE A 667 25.23 -9.07 -14.55
N ALA A 668 25.17 -7.93 -13.84
CA ALA A 668 26.31 -7.03 -13.71
C ALA A 668 27.45 -7.66 -12.90
N THR A 669 27.14 -8.32 -11.80
CA THR A 669 28.11 -9.02 -10.95
C THR A 669 28.81 -10.14 -11.74
N ARG A 670 28.02 -11.02 -12.39
CA ARG A 670 28.59 -12.13 -13.16
C ARG A 670 29.39 -11.65 -14.35
N TYR A 671 28.96 -10.59 -15.04
CA TYR A 671 29.72 -10.02 -16.14
C TYR A 671 31.06 -9.43 -15.66
N ASN A 672 31.06 -8.72 -14.53
CA ASN A 672 32.32 -8.20 -13.94
C ASN A 672 33.31 -9.30 -13.57
N GLU A 673 32.84 -10.43 -13.02
CA GLU A 673 33.68 -11.58 -12.69
C GLU A 673 34.33 -12.24 -13.92
N LEU A 674 33.60 -12.27 -15.03
CA LEU A 674 34.04 -12.99 -16.23
C LEU A 674 34.82 -12.14 -17.23
N ARG A 675 34.57 -10.82 -17.30
CA ARG A 675 35.18 -9.92 -18.30
C ARG A 675 36.71 -9.82 -18.18
N ASP A 676 37.24 -10.05 -16.97
CA ASP A 676 38.69 -10.02 -16.73
C ASP A 676 39.38 -11.38 -17.04
N LYS A 677 38.56 -12.45 -17.18
CA LYS A 677 39.04 -13.82 -17.40
C LYS A 677 38.91 -14.27 -18.85
N MET A 678 38.03 -13.67 -19.64
CA MET A 678 37.74 -14.05 -21.02
C MET A 678 37.32 -12.83 -21.89
N ASP A 679 37.20 -13.01 -23.19
CA ASP A 679 36.78 -11.93 -24.10
C ASP A 679 35.35 -11.47 -23.81
N HIS A 680 35.09 -10.18 -23.96
CA HIS A 680 33.80 -9.55 -23.62
C HIS A 680 32.58 -10.22 -24.27
N LYS A 681 32.70 -10.78 -25.46
CA LYS A 681 31.60 -11.48 -26.14
C LYS A 681 31.29 -12.80 -25.45
N THR A 682 32.29 -13.61 -25.16
CA THR A 682 32.15 -14.90 -24.46
C THR A 682 31.70 -14.67 -23.03
N ALA A 683 32.30 -13.69 -22.33
CA ALA A 683 31.91 -13.28 -21.00
C ALA A 683 30.41 -12.95 -20.94
N MET A 684 29.89 -12.16 -21.88
CA MET A 684 28.47 -11.81 -21.90
C MET A 684 27.56 -13.00 -22.20
N ILE A 685 27.99 -13.91 -23.11
CA ILE A 685 27.23 -15.14 -23.42
C ILE A 685 27.10 -16.03 -22.17
N GLU A 686 28.20 -16.27 -21.47
CA GLU A 686 28.22 -17.10 -20.28
C GLU A 686 27.47 -16.43 -19.11
N THR A 687 27.58 -15.11 -18.97
CA THR A 687 26.79 -14.33 -18.00
C THR A 687 25.27 -14.52 -18.19
N LEU A 688 24.80 -14.35 -19.42
CA LEU A 688 23.36 -14.50 -19.72
C LEU A 688 22.87 -15.94 -19.57
N ASN A 689 23.70 -16.93 -19.97
CA ASN A 689 23.36 -18.34 -19.76
C ASN A 689 23.26 -18.71 -18.26
N PHE A 690 24.07 -18.07 -17.40
CA PHE A 690 24.06 -18.26 -15.97
C PHE A 690 22.87 -17.56 -15.30
N ALA A 691 22.61 -16.30 -15.64
CA ALA A 691 21.58 -15.47 -15.00
C ALA A 691 20.14 -15.83 -15.46
N PHE A 692 19.99 -16.29 -16.71
CA PHE A 692 18.67 -16.50 -17.31
C PHE A 692 17.74 -17.44 -16.55
N PRO A 693 18.17 -18.61 -16.05
CA PRO A 693 17.26 -19.50 -15.31
C PRO A 693 16.68 -18.83 -14.05
N THR A 694 17.50 -18.11 -13.30
CA THR A 694 17.08 -17.40 -12.08
C THR A 694 16.09 -16.28 -12.43
N ILE A 695 16.44 -15.42 -13.39
CA ILE A 695 15.59 -14.30 -13.82
C ILE A 695 14.26 -14.82 -14.38
N LEU A 696 14.28 -15.90 -15.17
CA LEU A 696 13.08 -16.51 -15.72
C LEU A 696 12.17 -17.06 -14.62
N THR A 697 12.72 -17.76 -13.64
CA THR A 697 11.96 -18.38 -12.55
C THR A 697 11.26 -17.32 -11.72
N SER A 698 12.03 -16.42 -11.14
CA SER A 698 11.57 -15.35 -10.28
C SER A 698 10.63 -14.40 -11.03
N GLY A 699 11.07 -13.93 -12.17
CA GLY A 699 10.27 -12.99 -12.95
C GLY A 699 8.96 -13.59 -13.46
N THR A 700 8.90 -14.89 -13.79
CA THR A 700 7.65 -15.57 -14.14
C THR A 700 6.70 -15.63 -12.94
N ILE A 701 7.22 -15.98 -11.76
CA ILE A 701 6.42 -16.06 -10.54
C ILE A 701 5.84 -14.69 -10.19
N MET A 702 6.67 -13.63 -10.20
CA MET A 702 6.22 -12.28 -9.92
C MET A 702 5.21 -11.75 -10.95
N THR A 703 5.44 -12.03 -12.23
CA THR A 703 4.52 -11.68 -13.32
C THR A 703 3.16 -12.34 -13.12
N VAL A 704 3.16 -13.63 -12.85
CA VAL A 704 1.92 -14.40 -12.69
C VAL A 704 1.21 -13.98 -11.41
N ALA A 705 1.92 -13.81 -10.30
CA ALA A 705 1.33 -13.33 -9.05
C ALA A 705 0.66 -11.96 -9.25
N GLY A 706 1.37 -10.99 -9.84
CA GLY A 706 0.80 -9.68 -10.13
C GLY A 706 -0.40 -9.75 -11.08
N THR A 707 -0.32 -10.58 -12.14
CA THR A 707 -1.44 -10.72 -13.08
C THR A 707 -2.67 -11.34 -12.43
N LEU A 708 -2.51 -12.36 -11.58
CA LEU A 708 -3.63 -12.99 -10.88
C LEU A 708 -4.29 -12.02 -9.89
N ILE A 709 -3.48 -11.27 -9.12
CA ILE A 709 -4.00 -10.21 -8.26
C ILE A 709 -4.84 -9.23 -9.09
N GLY A 710 -4.28 -8.73 -10.19
CA GLY A 710 -4.91 -7.73 -11.03
C GLY A 710 -6.11 -8.21 -11.86
N GLN A 711 -6.42 -9.52 -11.86
CA GLN A 711 -7.52 -10.12 -12.63
C GLN A 711 -8.59 -10.80 -11.76
N MET A 712 -8.29 -11.11 -10.50
CA MET A 712 -9.16 -11.93 -9.66
C MET A 712 -9.63 -11.21 -8.40
N THR A 713 -9.25 -9.94 -8.18
CA THR A 713 -9.75 -9.14 -7.07
C THR A 713 -10.74 -8.09 -7.53
N SER A 714 -11.70 -7.78 -6.66
CA SER A 714 -12.73 -6.75 -6.87
C SER A 714 -12.29 -5.35 -6.40
N ASP A 715 -11.23 -5.24 -5.58
CA ASP A 715 -10.75 -3.94 -5.08
C ASP A 715 -9.89 -3.20 -6.11
N ALA A 716 -10.25 -1.96 -6.42
CA ALA A 716 -9.61 -1.15 -7.46
C ALA A 716 -8.13 -0.82 -7.15
N CYS A 717 -7.78 -0.62 -5.88
CA CYS A 717 -6.40 -0.36 -5.46
C CYS A 717 -5.52 -1.61 -5.68
N ILE A 718 -5.98 -2.76 -5.22
CA ILE A 718 -5.28 -4.04 -5.34
C ILE A 718 -5.19 -4.46 -6.82
N VAL A 719 -6.24 -4.26 -7.62
CA VAL A 719 -6.22 -4.46 -9.09
C VAL A 719 -5.13 -3.63 -9.74
N GLY A 720 -5.07 -2.33 -9.42
CA GLY A 720 -4.06 -1.41 -9.96
C GLY A 720 -2.64 -1.85 -9.63
N ILE A 721 -2.39 -2.23 -8.37
CA ILE A 721 -1.09 -2.76 -7.92
C ILE A 721 -0.74 -4.04 -8.69
N GLY A 722 -1.66 -5.00 -8.78
CA GLY A 722 -1.44 -6.27 -9.45
C GLY A 722 -1.12 -6.14 -10.93
N GLN A 723 -1.93 -5.38 -11.68
CA GLN A 723 -1.74 -5.15 -13.11
C GLN A 723 -0.40 -4.44 -13.40
N CYS A 724 -0.07 -3.39 -12.64
CA CYS A 724 1.19 -2.66 -12.81
C CYS A 724 2.40 -3.51 -12.45
N LEU A 725 2.31 -4.33 -11.40
CA LEU A 725 3.37 -5.23 -10.98
C LEU A 725 3.64 -6.32 -12.02
N GLY A 726 2.60 -7.01 -12.49
CA GLY A 726 2.73 -8.07 -13.48
C GLY A 726 3.32 -7.57 -14.79
N ARG A 727 2.75 -6.48 -15.35
CA ARG A 727 3.23 -5.83 -16.57
C ARG A 727 4.64 -5.27 -16.39
N GLY A 728 4.90 -4.57 -15.29
CA GLY A 728 6.18 -3.94 -15.00
C GLY A 728 7.31 -4.94 -14.84
N THR A 729 7.04 -6.12 -14.28
CA THR A 729 8.03 -7.21 -14.20
C THR A 729 8.40 -7.75 -15.57
N ILE A 730 7.43 -7.97 -16.47
CA ILE A 730 7.71 -8.40 -17.86
C ILE A 730 8.60 -7.39 -18.56
N ILE A 731 8.27 -6.10 -18.46
CA ILE A 731 9.04 -5.01 -19.07
C ILE A 731 10.47 -4.98 -18.49
N SER A 732 10.62 -5.11 -17.18
CA SER A 732 11.94 -5.13 -16.52
C SER A 732 12.78 -6.31 -16.97
N ILE A 733 12.22 -7.52 -17.03
CA ILE A 733 12.92 -8.72 -17.54
C ILE A 733 13.38 -8.49 -18.97
N PHE A 734 12.50 -7.96 -19.82
CA PHE A 734 12.84 -7.68 -21.21
C PHE A 734 14.02 -6.70 -21.31
N LEU A 735 13.96 -5.57 -20.59
CA LEU A 735 15.03 -4.58 -20.62
C LEU A 735 16.35 -5.10 -20.03
N VAL A 736 16.27 -5.87 -18.95
CA VAL A 736 17.43 -6.48 -18.30
C VAL A 736 18.10 -7.54 -19.20
N LEU A 737 17.34 -8.30 -19.97
CA LEU A 737 17.92 -9.33 -20.87
C LEU A 737 18.35 -8.77 -22.24
N PHE A 738 17.66 -7.76 -22.77
CA PHE A 738 17.86 -7.31 -24.16
C PHE A 738 18.42 -5.90 -24.30
N VAL A 739 18.53 -5.11 -23.21
CA VAL A 739 19.05 -3.74 -23.22
C VAL A 739 20.25 -3.57 -22.28
N LEU A 740 20.18 -4.07 -21.06
CA LEU A 740 21.25 -3.94 -20.08
C LEU A 740 22.58 -4.54 -20.57
N PRO A 741 22.66 -5.72 -21.22
CA PRO A 741 23.90 -6.29 -21.70
C PRO A 741 24.65 -5.37 -22.67
N GLN A 742 23.93 -4.66 -23.55
CA GLN A 742 24.49 -3.70 -24.49
C GLN A 742 25.06 -2.48 -23.78
N ILE A 743 24.33 -1.98 -22.77
CA ILE A 743 24.75 -0.84 -21.94
C ILE A 743 26.02 -1.19 -21.17
N LEU A 744 26.12 -2.39 -20.57
CA LEU A 744 27.32 -2.87 -19.87
C LEU A 744 28.53 -3.04 -20.80
N LEU A 745 28.31 -3.55 -22.02
CA LEU A 745 29.37 -3.72 -23.04
C LEU A 745 29.94 -2.37 -23.50
N VAL A 746 29.14 -1.32 -23.58
CA VAL A 746 29.59 0.03 -23.98
C VAL A 746 30.10 0.79 -22.76
N GLY A 747 29.46 0.65 -21.62
CA GLY A 747 29.75 1.37 -20.38
C GLY A 747 30.97 0.85 -19.62
N GLY A 748 31.51 -0.32 -19.97
CA GLY A 748 32.62 -0.97 -19.24
C GLY A 748 33.83 -0.04 -18.99
N LYS A 749 34.24 0.74 -20.00
CA LYS A 749 35.34 1.71 -19.85
C LYS A 749 35.02 2.85 -18.86
N LEU A 750 33.74 3.23 -18.75
CA LEU A 750 33.33 4.25 -17.80
C LEU A 750 33.30 3.68 -16.38
N VAL A 751 32.86 2.42 -16.25
CA VAL A 751 32.86 1.68 -14.98
C VAL A 751 34.29 1.57 -14.44
N ASP A 752 35.26 1.19 -15.29
CA ASP A 752 36.69 1.05 -14.91
C ASP A 752 37.30 2.41 -14.46
N LYS A 753 36.95 3.50 -15.13
CA LYS A 753 37.42 4.85 -14.77
C LYS A 753 36.83 5.39 -13.47
N THR A 754 35.69 4.91 -13.06
CA THR A 754 34.96 5.38 -11.89
C THR A 754 34.97 4.38 -10.74
N SER A 755 35.69 3.25 -10.91
CA SER A 755 35.91 2.28 -9.84
C SER A 755 36.85 2.85 -8.78
N PHE A 756 36.54 2.58 -7.52
CA PHE A 756 37.32 2.93 -6.35
C PHE A 756 37.41 1.71 -5.43
N SER A 757 38.54 1.50 -4.78
CA SER A 757 38.68 0.46 -3.77
C SER A 757 38.55 1.08 -2.40
N MET A 758 37.58 0.65 -1.62
CA MET A 758 37.58 0.92 -0.18
C MET A 758 38.63 0.00 0.46
N HIS A 759 39.83 0.50 0.59
CA HIS A 759 40.78 -0.14 1.45
C HIS A 759 40.29 0.06 2.90
N HIS A 760 39.77 -1.00 3.50
CA HIS A 760 39.83 -1.07 4.95
C HIS A 760 41.34 -1.05 5.30
N VAL A 761 41.78 0.08 5.80
CA VAL A 761 43.05 0.13 6.55
C VAL A 761 42.78 -0.67 7.83
N VAL A 762 42.92 -1.98 7.70
CA VAL A 762 43.05 -2.84 8.87
C VAL A 762 44.44 -2.54 9.42
N LEU A 763 44.50 -1.65 10.39
CA LEU A 763 45.64 -1.53 11.27
C LEU A 763 45.78 -2.83 12.04
N HIS A 764 46.36 -3.84 11.38
CA HIS A 764 46.86 -5.01 12.07
C HIS A 764 48.16 -4.64 12.78
N THR A 765 48.05 -4.16 13.99
CA THR A 765 49.12 -4.22 14.97
C THR A 765 49.25 -5.64 15.54
N ASN A 766 49.43 -6.63 14.69
CA ASN A 766 49.81 -7.96 15.15
C ASN A 766 50.81 -8.54 14.18
N THR A 767 51.98 -8.81 14.69
CA THR A 767 53.01 -9.66 14.09
C THR A 767 52.41 -11.03 13.76
N ALA A 768 51.81 -11.14 12.60
CA ALA A 768 51.36 -12.44 12.08
C ALA A 768 52.58 -13.15 11.47
N SER A 769 53.05 -14.18 12.14
CA SER A 769 53.98 -15.14 11.54
C SER A 769 53.19 -16.01 10.56
N GLY A 770 53.19 -15.64 9.29
CA GLY A 770 52.53 -16.37 8.20
C GLY A 770 53.28 -16.24 6.89
N ARG A 771 53.23 -17.26 6.03
CA ARG A 771 53.80 -17.18 4.66
C ARG A 771 52.78 -16.42 3.80
N VAL A 772 53.22 -15.27 3.27
CA VAL A 772 52.45 -14.49 2.31
C VAL A 772 53.02 -14.74 0.91
N ARG A 773 52.20 -15.16 -0.06
CA ARG A 773 52.53 -15.20 -1.46
C ARG A 773 52.05 -13.90 -2.11
N VAL A 774 52.95 -13.04 -2.53
CA VAL A 774 52.62 -11.86 -3.30
C VAL A 774 52.83 -12.14 -4.78
N ASN A 775 51.79 -11.99 -5.58
CA ASN A 775 51.84 -12.14 -7.03
C ASN A 775 51.28 -10.85 -7.66
N GLY A 776 52.16 -9.88 -7.89
CA GLY A 776 51.77 -8.57 -8.41
C GLY A 776 52.80 -7.49 -8.04
N MET A 777 52.50 -6.24 -8.40
CA MET A 777 53.30 -5.07 -8.08
C MET A 777 53.00 -4.58 -6.65
N VAL A 778 54.04 -4.39 -5.85
CA VAL A 778 53.95 -3.78 -4.52
C VAL A 778 54.62 -2.40 -4.60
N GLN A 779 53.86 -1.36 -4.31
CA GLN A 779 54.33 0.00 -4.27
C GLN A 779 54.25 0.50 -2.83
N GLY A 780 55.40 0.72 -2.20
CA GLY A 780 55.52 1.14 -0.83
C GLY A 780 56.73 0.51 -0.11
N GLU A 781 56.83 0.71 1.22
CA GLU A 781 57.90 0.17 2.05
C GLU A 781 57.53 -1.24 2.52
N VAL A 782 58.41 -2.22 2.23
CA VAL A 782 58.26 -3.60 2.71
C VAL A 782 59.34 -3.87 3.75
N ASN A 783 58.92 -4.10 5.00
CA ASN A 783 59.83 -4.41 6.11
C ASN A 783 59.49 -5.80 6.66
N GLY A 784 60.36 -6.78 6.41
CA GLY A 784 60.11 -8.17 6.82
C GLY A 784 61.27 -9.11 6.52
N SER A 785 61.17 -10.37 6.99
CA SER A 785 62.15 -11.44 6.67
C SER A 785 61.55 -12.44 5.68
N VAL A 786 62.32 -12.76 4.64
CA VAL A 786 61.93 -13.76 3.63
C VAL A 786 62.74 -15.02 3.86
N ALA A 787 62.03 -16.15 4.10
CA ALA A 787 62.65 -17.47 4.17
C ALA A 787 62.23 -18.26 2.92
N GLY A 788 63.10 -18.37 1.91
CA GLY A 788 62.81 -19.05 0.64
C GLY A 788 63.51 -18.37 -0.54
N THR A 789 63.01 -18.62 -1.75
CA THR A 789 63.53 -17.99 -2.97
C THR A 789 62.72 -16.77 -3.29
N MET A 790 63.28 -15.60 -3.36
CA MET A 790 62.67 -14.35 -3.82
C MET A 790 63.05 -14.15 -5.29
N ASN A 791 62.05 -13.99 -6.15
CA ASN A 791 62.26 -13.66 -7.56
C ASN A 791 61.41 -12.38 -7.83
N ALA A 792 62.07 -11.24 -7.83
CA ALA A 792 61.42 -9.95 -7.99
C ALA A 792 62.36 -8.97 -8.71
N VAL A 793 61.78 -8.05 -9.48
CA VAL A 793 62.45 -6.83 -9.95
C VAL A 793 62.09 -5.73 -8.95
N VAL A 794 63.10 -5.10 -8.37
CA VAL A 794 62.92 -4.04 -7.39
C VAL A 794 63.48 -2.75 -7.98
N ASP A 795 62.60 -1.77 -8.12
CA ASP A 795 62.95 -0.41 -8.51
C ASP A 795 62.92 0.47 -7.26
N GLY A 796 64.06 0.86 -6.74
CA GLY A 796 64.22 1.63 -5.52
C GLY A 796 65.36 1.17 -4.59
N ASN A 797 65.45 1.72 -3.37
CA ASN A 797 66.50 1.38 -2.41
C ASN A 797 66.19 0.06 -1.69
N VAL A 798 67.11 -0.91 -1.83
CA VAL A 798 66.97 -2.23 -1.22
C VAL A 798 68.01 -2.41 -0.13
N HIS A 799 67.52 -2.62 1.12
CA HIS A 799 68.37 -3.04 2.24
C HIS A 799 68.10 -4.51 2.58
N LEU A 800 68.99 -5.39 2.15
CA LEU A 800 68.88 -6.83 2.42
C LEU A 800 69.98 -7.29 3.35
N THR A 801 69.63 -7.93 4.47
CA THR A 801 70.57 -8.67 5.31
C THR A 801 70.38 -10.17 5.10
N VAL A 802 71.38 -10.83 4.45
CA VAL A 802 71.27 -12.27 4.23
C VAL A 802 71.78 -12.99 5.47
N LEU A 803 70.89 -13.70 6.19
CA LEU A 803 71.24 -14.45 7.39
C LEU A 803 71.86 -15.85 7.04
N SER A 804 71.41 -16.50 5.95
CA SER A 804 72.00 -17.72 5.41
C SER A 804 71.48 -17.91 3.98
N GLY A 805 72.38 -18.19 3.00
CA GLY A 805 72.06 -18.44 1.59
C GLY A 805 73.00 -17.71 0.63
N LYS A 806 72.85 -18.00 -0.68
CA LYS A 806 73.58 -17.33 -1.74
C LYS A 806 72.67 -16.33 -2.45
N ILE A 807 73.12 -15.12 -2.60
CA ILE A 807 72.56 -14.18 -3.58
C ILE A 807 73.05 -14.60 -4.93
N SER A 808 72.23 -15.18 -5.78
CA SER A 808 72.55 -15.43 -7.18
C SER A 808 71.79 -14.45 -8.01
N GLN A 809 72.32 -13.21 -8.15
CA GLN A 809 71.99 -12.44 -9.32
C GLN A 809 72.59 -11.10 -9.52
N GLU A 810 72.57 -10.77 -10.78
CA GLU A 810 72.96 -9.53 -11.43
C GLU A 810 72.14 -8.36 -10.89
N VAL A 811 72.80 -7.50 -10.13
CA VAL A 811 72.32 -6.12 -9.92
C VAL A 811 72.79 -5.38 -11.18
N GLN A 812 71.91 -4.98 -12.03
CA GLN A 812 72.22 -3.97 -13.03
C GLN A 812 72.32 -2.64 -12.26
N ASP A 813 73.58 -2.31 -11.84
CA ASP A 813 73.91 -0.98 -11.38
C ASP A 813 73.96 -0.05 -12.60
N GLU A 814 72.98 0.84 -12.72
CA GLU A 814 73.00 1.97 -13.64
C GLU A 814 74.07 3.05 -13.24
N ASN A 815 74.89 2.77 -12.28
CA ASN A 815 75.84 3.77 -11.75
C ASN A 815 77.35 3.52 -12.19
N ASP A 816 77.64 2.63 -13.18
CA ASP A 816 79.00 2.49 -13.70
C ASP A 816 79.18 3.16 -15.07
N SER A 817 78.79 4.39 -15.24
CA SER A 817 79.09 5.18 -16.42
C SER A 817 79.59 6.61 -16.09
N HIS A 818 80.28 6.81 -14.97
CA HIS A 818 81.04 8.05 -14.73
C HIS A 818 82.27 7.79 -13.83
N ALA A 819 83.24 7.06 -14.34
CA ALA A 819 84.64 7.10 -13.88
C ALA A 819 85.54 6.49 -15.00
N ASP A 820 85.81 7.38 -15.98
CA ASP A 820 87.10 7.48 -16.68
C ASP A 820 86.90 8.47 -17.85
N GLU A 821 87.14 9.76 -17.56
CA GLU A 821 87.98 10.76 -18.14
C GLU A 821 87.86 12.10 -17.37
#